data_1c547835961637791a4a75e47b3a5318
#
_entry.id   1c547835961637791a4a75e47b3a5318
#
_cell.length_a   1.000
_cell.length_b   1.000
_cell.length_c   1.000
_cell.angle_alpha   90.00
_cell.angle_beta   90.00
_cell.angle_gamma   90.00
#
_symmetry.space_group_name_H-M   'P 1'
#
loop_
_entity.id
_entity.type
_entity.pdbx_description
1 polymer ?
#
loop_
_entity_poly.entity_id
_entity_poly.type
_entity_poly.pdbx_seq_one_letter_code
_entity_poly.pdbx_strand_id
1 'polypeptide(L)'
;RGVFDEFATDESERATLQKALPLLAQWRQRHQDHVNGLRYRVTWVPVGERGSVPAGTWLVLLPAQLTPQIRQCLDALPEHVSLTLDAHDRAQVAAALREAAGTPYAGVLSLLALGSADALASTITLATLVQALGDAALAAPLWCVTSGACGPDEITAPRQAMLWGFGRVAAVEHPDRWGGLVDIPAELGPDGWQRVAAALGGREDQVAIRNSGTYGRRFVHATSTGRDWQPRGTVLVTGGTGALGVHVARWLATQGADHLILTSRRGDRAAGAADLVAELSALGTTATIARADAADPVAMRDLLADLPLTAVVHVAGVLDDGLIDTLTPDRFAAVTRAKVDAVETLHELTRDRDLDAFIAFSSIAGVVGAEGQGNYAAANAAVDALIDTYRTAGSPAAAVAWGPWAGDGMAHGEIGRQLGERGLIPIEPAVALTALGRALNQGAHTIAQLAWDRFRPGFGVTRLFDGVPEAAALPGAAVGEGLAAQLGGLSHAEADQLVAELVRTEAAVVLGSAGAATVAPDRAFRDLGFDSLAAVQLRNRLGRATGLVLPTTLAFDHPTPALLAAHLLRELTGGPADVGTDAVVAGVADDPIVIVAMSCRFPGGVASPEDLWRLVDEGVDAIGPFPRDRGWDVDGLYHPDPDHAGTTTVREGSFLAGAGDFDAPFFGISPREAAAMDPQQRLLLETAWEAFERAGVDPASLRGSQAGVFVGSNGQEYATLVQAASDEYAGFGATGATASVMSGRIAYTFGFEGPAVTVDTACSSSLVALHLAVQSLRQGECSL
;
A
#
# COMPACT_ATOMS: atom_id res chain seq x y z
N ARG A 1 38.03 29.24 22.87
CA ARG A 1 38.65 29.52 24.19
C ARG A 1 38.25 30.89 24.75
N GLY A 2 38.22 31.99 23.99
CA GLY A 2 37.92 33.35 24.46
C GLY A 2 36.48 33.56 24.95
N VAL A 3 35.47 32.86 24.40
CA VAL A 3 34.05 33.04 24.76
C VAL A 3 33.72 32.52 26.19
N PHE A 4 34.46 31.52 26.67
CA PHE A 4 34.22 30.97 28.00
C PHE A 4 34.89 31.74 29.15
N ASP A 5 35.86 32.57 28.83
CA ASP A 5 36.46 33.44 29.82
C ASP A 5 35.52 34.60 30.24
N GLU A 6 34.47 34.88 29.45
CA GLU A 6 33.39 35.83 29.76
C GLU A 6 32.29 35.24 30.66
N PHE A 7 32.16 33.90 30.73
CA PHE A 7 31.09 33.23 31.48
C PHE A 7 31.54 32.63 32.81
N ALA A 8 32.84 32.48 33.06
CA ALA A 8 33.36 31.93 34.30
C ALA A 8 33.70 33.05 35.31
N THR A 9 33.00 33.13 36.41
CA THR A 9 33.17 34.18 37.43
C THR A 9 34.30 33.87 38.42
N ASP A 10 34.71 32.60 38.53
CA ASP A 10 35.82 32.16 39.39
C ASP A 10 36.66 31.02 38.79
N GLU A 11 37.77 30.68 39.41
CA GLU A 11 38.74 29.67 38.98
C GLU A 11 38.22 28.23 39.06
N SER A 12 37.26 27.95 39.97
CA SER A 12 36.61 26.68 40.15
C SER A 12 35.59 26.40 39.01
N GLU A 13 34.83 27.42 38.64
CA GLU A 13 33.92 27.36 37.49
C GLU A 13 34.71 27.18 36.17
N ARG A 14 35.85 27.86 36.01
CA ARG A 14 36.74 27.73 34.89
C ARG A 14 37.32 26.32 34.75
N ALA A 15 37.74 25.72 35.86
CA ALA A 15 38.24 24.35 35.91
C ALA A 15 37.13 23.32 35.59
N THR A 16 35.90 23.56 36.04
CA THR A 16 34.72 22.72 35.74
C THR A 16 34.34 22.80 34.26
N LEU A 17 34.30 23.98 33.68
CA LEU A 17 34.05 24.18 32.25
C LEU A 17 35.14 23.52 31.38
N GLN A 18 36.43 23.63 31.77
CA GLN A 18 37.51 22.96 31.03
C GLN A 18 37.39 21.43 31.05
N LYS A 19 36.85 20.81 32.09
CA LYS A 19 36.59 19.36 32.16
C LYS A 19 35.36 18.98 31.32
N ALA A 20 34.35 19.84 31.27
CA ALA A 20 33.11 19.59 30.50
C ALA A 20 33.30 19.76 28.98
N LEU A 21 34.20 20.63 28.53
CA LEU A 21 34.45 20.92 27.12
C LEU A 21 34.74 19.69 26.25
N PRO A 22 35.62 18.74 26.65
CA PRO A 22 35.87 17.53 25.85
C PRO A 22 34.62 16.65 25.73
N LEU A 23 33.82 16.56 26.81
CA LEU A 23 32.58 15.79 26.80
C LEU A 23 31.53 16.42 25.90
N LEU A 24 31.37 17.73 25.93
CA LEU A 24 30.51 18.49 25.06
C LEU A 24 30.95 18.39 23.59
N ALA A 25 32.27 18.45 23.33
CA ALA A 25 32.83 18.26 22.00
C ALA A 25 32.58 16.85 21.47
N GLN A 26 32.76 15.82 22.30
CA GLN A 26 32.43 14.42 21.96
C GLN A 26 30.93 14.22 21.75
N TRP A 27 30.10 14.80 22.60
CA TRP A 27 28.66 14.75 22.43
C TRP A 27 28.23 15.43 21.13
N ARG A 28 28.74 16.63 20.86
CA ARG A 28 28.47 17.35 19.60
C ARG A 28 28.93 16.57 18.38
N GLN A 29 30.11 15.95 18.42
CA GLN A 29 30.61 15.11 17.35
C GLN A 29 29.70 13.91 17.12
N ARG A 30 29.34 13.17 18.17
CA ARG A 30 28.40 12.02 18.06
C ARG A 30 27.04 12.44 17.52
N HIS A 31 26.51 13.57 17.95
CA HIS A 31 25.25 14.10 17.45
C HIS A 31 25.37 14.51 15.98
N GLN A 32 26.48 15.11 15.57
CA GLN A 32 26.75 15.44 14.16
C GLN A 32 26.91 14.19 13.31
N ASP A 33 27.60 13.17 13.79
CA ASP A 33 27.78 11.89 13.09
C ASP A 33 26.44 11.16 12.95
N HIS A 34 25.61 11.20 14.01
CA HIS A 34 24.26 10.64 13.95
C HIS A 34 23.40 11.33 12.88
N VAL A 35 23.30 12.65 12.89
CA VAL A 35 22.53 13.41 11.88
C VAL A 35 23.07 13.18 10.45
N ASN A 36 24.39 13.10 10.29
CA ASN A 36 24.99 12.81 9.00
C ASN A 36 24.69 11.40 8.51
N GLY A 37 24.63 10.43 9.44
CA GLY A 37 24.31 9.03 9.14
C GLY A 37 22.87 8.81 8.65
N LEU A 38 21.95 9.76 8.90
CA LEU A 38 20.58 9.71 8.42
C LEU A 38 20.41 10.15 6.96
N ARG A 39 21.46 10.68 6.34
CA ARG A 39 21.36 11.35 5.04
C ARG A 39 21.84 10.45 3.93
N TYR A 40 20.98 10.26 2.94
CA TYR A 40 21.25 9.49 1.74
C TYR A 40 20.92 10.29 0.48
N ARG A 41 21.41 9.82 -0.64
CA ARG A 41 21.07 10.32 -1.97
C ARG A 41 21.01 9.20 -2.99
N VAL A 42 20.33 9.45 -4.07
CA VAL A 42 20.37 8.61 -5.26
C VAL A 42 21.54 9.03 -6.15
N THR A 43 22.23 8.07 -6.72
CA THR A 43 23.26 8.29 -7.74
C THR A 43 23.13 7.24 -8.85
N TRP A 44 23.71 7.56 -10.01
CA TRP A 44 23.75 6.66 -11.15
C TRP A 44 25.19 6.23 -11.38
N VAL A 45 25.44 4.93 -11.47
CA VAL A 45 26.77 4.38 -11.69
C VAL A 45 26.83 3.66 -13.03
N PRO A 46 27.90 3.82 -13.81
CA PRO A 46 28.09 3.04 -15.02
C PRO A 46 28.08 1.56 -14.71
N VAL A 47 27.30 0.76 -15.47
CA VAL A 47 27.26 -0.69 -15.36
C VAL A 47 27.73 -1.33 -16.65
N GLY A 48 28.52 -2.41 -16.53
CA GLY A 48 29.07 -3.08 -17.71
C GLY A 48 27.98 -3.80 -18.50
N GLU A 49 28.10 -3.78 -19.80
CA GLU A 49 27.24 -4.52 -20.73
C GLU A 49 27.49 -6.02 -20.60
N ARG A 50 26.80 -6.73 -19.72
CA ARG A 50 26.90 -8.18 -19.52
C ARG A 50 25.56 -8.90 -19.61
N GLY A 51 24.53 -8.25 -20.16
CA GLY A 51 23.25 -8.90 -20.44
C GLY A 51 23.26 -9.47 -21.88
N SER A 52 22.95 -10.72 -22.02
CA SER A 52 22.44 -11.24 -23.31
C SER A 52 20.93 -11.00 -23.30
N VAL A 53 20.37 -10.65 -24.46
CA VAL A 53 18.90 -10.62 -24.60
C VAL A 53 18.35 -11.97 -24.16
N PRO A 54 17.37 -12.01 -23.25
CA PRO A 54 16.81 -13.28 -22.82
C PRO A 54 16.25 -14.04 -24.01
N ALA A 55 16.57 -15.34 -24.08
CA ALA A 55 16.01 -16.21 -25.11
C ALA A 55 14.50 -16.38 -24.88
N GLY A 56 13.73 -16.40 -25.96
CA GLY A 56 12.28 -16.58 -25.94
C GLY A 56 11.52 -15.37 -26.50
N THR A 57 10.23 -15.57 -26.69
CA THR A 57 9.33 -14.57 -27.30
C THR A 57 8.94 -13.52 -26.26
N TRP A 58 9.02 -12.24 -26.61
CA TRP A 58 8.60 -11.13 -25.76
C TRP A 58 7.21 -10.63 -26.18
N LEU A 59 6.36 -10.28 -25.20
CA LEU A 59 5.13 -9.55 -25.46
C LEU A 59 5.41 -8.04 -25.34
N VAL A 60 5.27 -7.31 -26.45
CA VAL A 60 5.51 -5.86 -26.52
C VAL A 60 4.18 -5.12 -26.58
N LEU A 61 3.94 -4.29 -25.56
CA LEU A 61 2.73 -3.49 -25.45
C LEU A 61 2.94 -2.12 -26.05
N LEU A 62 2.13 -1.79 -27.05
CA LEU A 62 2.27 -0.63 -27.91
C LEU A 62 1.13 0.37 -27.71
N PRO A 63 1.41 1.70 -27.71
CA PRO A 63 0.36 2.70 -27.80
C PRO A 63 -0.27 2.70 -29.22
N ALA A 64 -1.46 3.28 -29.35
CA ALA A 64 -2.15 3.39 -30.63
C ALA A 64 -1.34 4.14 -31.71
N GLN A 65 -0.49 5.10 -31.30
CA GLN A 65 0.40 5.84 -32.20
C GLN A 65 1.85 5.42 -32.00
N LEU A 66 2.46 4.88 -33.06
CA LEU A 66 3.85 4.46 -33.04
C LEU A 66 4.79 5.63 -33.38
N THR A 67 5.57 6.05 -32.39
CA THR A 67 6.67 7.01 -32.59
C THR A 67 7.85 6.36 -33.33
N PRO A 68 8.77 7.14 -33.94
CA PRO A 68 10.00 6.60 -34.53
C PRO A 68 10.84 5.80 -33.54
N GLN A 69 10.89 6.20 -32.28
CA GLN A 69 11.59 5.48 -31.21
C GLN A 69 11.01 4.09 -30.96
N ILE A 70 9.67 3.97 -30.91
CA ILE A 70 8.99 2.69 -30.71
C ILE A 70 9.33 1.72 -31.85
N ARG A 71 9.37 2.20 -33.11
CA ARG A 71 9.76 1.38 -34.26
C ARG A 71 11.19 0.89 -34.15
N GLN A 72 12.12 1.75 -33.77
CA GLN A 72 13.52 1.37 -33.55
C GLN A 72 13.68 0.35 -32.41
N CYS A 73 12.86 0.44 -31.37
CA CYS A 73 12.81 -0.57 -30.30
C CYS A 73 12.40 -1.94 -30.84
N LEU A 74 11.33 -1.99 -31.62
CA LEU A 74 10.84 -3.22 -32.22
C LEU A 74 11.87 -3.88 -33.14
N ASP A 75 12.59 -3.06 -33.96
CA ASP A 75 13.67 -3.54 -34.83
C ASP A 75 14.86 -4.14 -34.05
N ALA A 76 15.07 -3.74 -32.80
CA ALA A 76 16.17 -4.22 -31.95
C ALA A 76 15.82 -5.48 -31.13
N LEU A 77 14.53 -5.81 -30.98
CA LEU A 77 14.09 -6.99 -30.25
C LEU A 77 14.06 -8.23 -31.17
N PRO A 78 14.69 -9.36 -30.75
CA PRO A 78 14.90 -10.49 -31.66
C PRO A 78 13.61 -11.25 -31.98
N GLU A 79 12.79 -11.55 -31.00
CA GLU A 79 11.55 -12.31 -31.19
C GLU A 79 10.45 -11.74 -30.28
N HIS A 80 9.39 -11.19 -30.88
CA HIS A 80 8.33 -10.58 -30.12
C HIS A 80 6.96 -10.68 -30.78
N VAL A 81 5.93 -10.65 -29.95
CA VAL A 81 4.53 -10.44 -30.33
C VAL A 81 4.13 -9.04 -29.89
N SER A 82 3.58 -8.26 -30.82
CA SER A 82 3.13 -6.89 -30.52
C SER A 82 1.62 -6.87 -30.23
N LEU A 83 1.24 -6.23 -29.13
CA LEU A 83 -0.14 -5.99 -28.75
C LEU A 83 -0.38 -4.49 -28.60
N THR A 84 -1.25 -3.91 -29.43
CA THR A 84 -1.65 -2.50 -29.26
C THR A 84 -2.76 -2.41 -28.23
N LEU A 85 -2.55 -1.61 -27.19
CA LEU A 85 -3.52 -1.40 -26.13
C LEU A 85 -3.95 0.07 -26.08
N ASP A 86 -5.27 0.27 -26.07
CA ASP A 86 -5.90 1.53 -25.67
C ASP A 86 -6.41 1.31 -24.24
N ALA A 87 -5.49 1.47 -23.28
CA ALA A 87 -5.60 0.80 -22.00
C ALA A 87 -6.16 1.72 -20.92
N HIS A 88 -7.48 1.78 -20.79
CA HIS A 88 -8.13 2.48 -19.66
C HIS A 88 -9.04 1.57 -18.83
N ASP A 89 -9.43 0.41 -19.35
CA ASP A 89 -10.31 -0.53 -18.68
C ASP A 89 -9.57 -1.83 -18.32
N ARG A 90 -9.52 -2.16 -17.04
CA ARG A 90 -8.82 -3.34 -16.48
C ARG A 90 -9.33 -4.65 -17.10
N ALA A 91 -10.64 -4.79 -17.25
CA ALA A 91 -11.24 -6.02 -17.76
C ALA A 91 -10.94 -6.23 -19.25
N GLN A 92 -10.96 -5.13 -20.03
CA GLN A 92 -10.61 -5.17 -21.47
C GLN A 92 -9.12 -5.50 -21.67
N VAL A 93 -8.23 -4.88 -20.87
CA VAL A 93 -6.79 -5.19 -20.91
C VAL A 93 -6.54 -6.64 -20.53
N ALA A 94 -7.18 -7.16 -19.48
CA ALA A 94 -7.06 -8.56 -19.08
C ALA A 94 -7.58 -9.53 -20.15
N ALA A 95 -8.66 -9.20 -20.85
CA ALA A 95 -9.17 -10.00 -21.94
C ALA A 95 -8.18 -10.04 -23.11
N ALA A 96 -7.64 -8.90 -23.52
CA ALA A 96 -6.64 -8.82 -24.60
C ALA A 96 -5.34 -9.59 -24.25
N LEU A 97 -4.92 -9.53 -22.99
CA LEU A 97 -3.75 -10.30 -22.49
C LEU A 97 -4.02 -11.81 -22.51
N ARG A 98 -5.23 -12.27 -22.13
CA ARG A 98 -5.60 -13.70 -22.22
C ARG A 98 -5.64 -14.19 -23.66
N GLU A 99 -6.14 -13.40 -24.60
CA GLU A 99 -6.16 -13.74 -26.02
C GLU A 99 -4.72 -13.85 -26.58
N ALA A 100 -3.82 -12.99 -26.12
CA ALA A 100 -2.41 -13.05 -26.47
C ALA A 100 -1.64 -14.21 -25.79
N ALA A 101 -2.16 -14.82 -24.73
CA ALA A 101 -1.47 -15.80 -23.87
C ALA A 101 -1.25 -17.19 -24.50
N GLY A 102 -1.27 -17.33 -25.83
CA GLY A 102 -1.09 -18.62 -26.53
C GLY A 102 0.32 -19.24 -26.46
N THR A 103 1.35 -18.50 -26.00
CA THR A 103 2.75 -18.94 -25.86
C THR A 103 3.33 -18.44 -24.55
N PRO A 104 4.25 -19.19 -23.87
CA PRO A 104 4.96 -18.66 -22.73
C PRO A 104 5.90 -17.53 -23.17
N TYR A 105 5.74 -16.36 -22.56
CA TYR A 105 6.58 -15.21 -22.83
C TYR A 105 7.78 -15.15 -21.90
N ALA A 106 8.94 -14.77 -22.45
CA ALA A 106 10.16 -14.50 -21.68
C ALA A 106 10.02 -13.25 -20.81
N GLY A 107 9.17 -12.30 -21.23
CA GLY A 107 8.84 -11.08 -20.50
C GLY A 107 7.81 -10.23 -21.25
N VAL A 108 7.31 -9.20 -20.59
CA VAL A 108 6.41 -8.18 -21.12
C VAL A 108 7.15 -6.85 -21.17
N LEU A 109 7.20 -6.18 -22.31
CA LEU A 109 7.81 -4.87 -22.46
C LEU A 109 6.72 -3.82 -22.75
N SER A 110 6.52 -2.90 -21.82
CA SER A 110 5.57 -1.80 -22.01
C SER A 110 6.26 -0.57 -22.59
N LEU A 111 5.86 -0.17 -23.78
CA LEU A 111 6.26 1.08 -24.45
C LEU A 111 5.13 2.13 -24.40
N LEU A 112 4.08 1.89 -23.60
CA LEU A 112 2.89 2.73 -23.55
C LEU A 112 3.21 4.17 -23.10
N ALA A 113 4.15 4.35 -22.16
CA ALA A 113 4.56 5.66 -21.67
C ALA A 113 5.29 6.52 -22.73
N LEU A 114 5.82 5.91 -23.79
CA LEU A 114 6.47 6.65 -24.90
C LEU A 114 5.44 7.25 -25.89
N GLY A 115 4.18 6.86 -25.78
CA GLY A 115 3.09 7.35 -26.63
C GLY A 115 2.24 8.45 -26.00
N SER A 116 2.49 8.84 -24.74
CA SER A 116 1.68 9.81 -24.01
C SER A 116 2.53 10.89 -23.37
N ALA A 117 2.07 12.14 -23.48
CA ALA A 117 2.65 13.28 -22.75
C ALA A 117 2.07 13.41 -21.32
N ASP A 118 0.93 12.76 -21.05
CA ASP A 118 0.31 12.76 -19.72
C ASP A 118 0.87 11.65 -18.84
N ALA A 119 1.72 12.04 -17.91
CA ALA A 119 2.40 11.12 -17.00
C ALA A 119 1.45 10.51 -15.97
N LEU A 120 0.40 11.22 -15.54
CA LEU A 120 -0.61 10.68 -14.63
C LEU A 120 -1.41 9.59 -15.32
N ALA A 121 -1.91 9.85 -16.53
CA ALA A 121 -2.60 8.86 -17.34
C ALA A 121 -1.71 7.64 -17.62
N SER A 122 -0.43 7.85 -17.97
CA SER A 122 0.54 6.78 -18.17
C SER A 122 0.79 5.94 -16.92
N THR A 123 0.79 6.57 -15.73
CA THR A 123 0.97 5.87 -14.45
C THR A 123 -0.27 5.04 -14.10
N ILE A 124 -1.47 5.58 -14.33
CA ILE A 124 -2.74 4.85 -14.17
C ILE A 124 -2.79 3.66 -15.15
N THR A 125 -2.40 3.87 -16.40
CA THR A 125 -2.29 2.80 -17.40
C THR A 125 -1.33 1.69 -16.95
N LEU A 126 -0.17 2.05 -16.39
CA LEU A 126 0.79 1.07 -15.86
C LEU A 126 0.20 0.31 -14.66
N ALA A 127 -0.53 0.98 -13.77
CA ALA A 127 -1.22 0.34 -12.65
C ALA A 127 -2.29 -0.65 -13.15
N THR A 128 -3.14 -0.22 -14.09
CA THR A 128 -4.15 -1.07 -14.76
C THR A 128 -3.50 -2.29 -15.42
N LEU A 129 -2.34 -2.12 -16.05
CA LEU A 129 -1.59 -3.20 -16.68
C LEU A 129 -1.08 -4.22 -15.65
N VAL A 130 -0.50 -3.78 -14.53
CA VAL A 130 -0.04 -4.68 -13.46
C VAL A 130 -1.20 -5.48 -12.88
N GLN A 131 -2.36 -4.83 -12.65
CA GLN A 131 -3.59 -5.49 -12.20
C GLN A 131 -4.08 -6.52 -13.24
N ALA A 132 -4.16 -6.13 -14.51
CA ALA A 132 -4.67 -6.97 -15.60
C ALA A 132 -3.78 -8.18 -15.91
N LEU A 133 -2.45 -8.06 -15.74
CA LEU A 133 -1.52 -9.20 -15.82
C LEU A 133 -1.84 -10.26 -14.78
N GLY A 134 -2.21 -9.82 -13.55
CA GLY A 134 -2.70 -10.71 -12.52
C GLY A 134 -4.01 -11.39 -12.87
N ASP A 135 -4.99 -10.63 -13.36
CA ASP A 135 -6.30 -11.15 -13.79
C ASP A 135 -6.20 -12.12 -14.97
N ALA A 136 -5.17 -11.94 -15.81
CA ALA A 136 -4.90 -12.81 -16.96
C ALA A 136 -4.04 -14.04 -16.58
N ALA A 137 -3.58 -14.15 -15.32
CA ALA A 137 -2.64 -15.17 -14.85
C ALA A 137 -1.37 -15.28 -15.72
N LEU A 138 -0.89 -14.17 -16.27
CA LEU A 138 0.28 -14.13 -17.13
C LEU A 138 1.53 -13.94 -16.30
N ALA A 139 2.25 -15.03 -16.03
CA ALA A 139 3.46 -15.06 -15.23
C ALA A 139 4.69 -14.72 -16.09
N ALA A 140 4.85 -13.43 -16.44
CA ALA A 140 6.02 -12.93 -17.15
C ALA A 140 6.43 -11.56 -16.59
N PRO A 141 7.74 -11.28 -16.41
CA PRO A 141 8.21 -10.03 -15.79
C PRO A 141 7.91 -8.84 -16.70
N LEU A 142 7.23 -7.83 -16.15
CA LEU A 142 6.89 -6.58 -16.82
C LEU A 142 8.04 -5.57 -16.71
N TRP A 143 8.52 -5.11 -17.84
CA TRP A 143 9.44 -3.98 -17.95
C TRP A 143 8.72 -2.75 -18.50
N CYS A 144 8.99 -1.59 -17.92
CA CYS A 144 8.42 -0.32 -18.36
C CYS A 144 9.52 0.61 -18.87
N VAL A 145 9.31 1.20 -20.07
CA VAL A 145 10.23 2.16 -20.66
C VAL A 145 9.67 3.57 -20.55
N THR A 146 10.48 4.50 -20.03
CA THR A 146 10.19 5.94 -19.95
C THR A 146 11.22 6.74 -20.75
N SER A 147 10.95 8.01 -21.03
CA SER A 147 11.89 8.89 -21.72
C SER A 147 12.11 10.19 -20.97
N GLY A 148 13.34 10.40 -20.49
CA GLY A 148 13.74 11.62 -19.78
C GLY A 148 13.18 11.78 -18.38
N ALA A 149 12.72 10.68 -17.76
CA ALA A 149 12.15 10.68 -16.42
C ALA A 149 13.21 10.82 -15.31
N CYS A 150 14.38 10.21 -15.52
CA CYS A 150 15.48 10.20 -14.55
C CYS A 150 16.78 9.76 -15.22
N GLY A 151 17.91 9.87 -14.53
CA GLY A 151 19.20 9.40 -15.06
C GLY A 151 20.37 10.21 -14.58
N PRO A 152 21.57 9.95 -15.13
CA PRO A 152 22.78 10.73 -14.81
C PRO A 152 22.79 12.13 -15.43
N ASP A 153 22.00 12.34 -16.49
CA ASP A 153 21.92 13.58 -17.26
C ASP A 153 20.70 14.42 -16.83
N GLU A 154 20.46 15.53 -17.56
CA GLU A 154 19.31 16.40 -17.33
C GLU A 154 17.98 15.65 -17.49
N ILE A 155 17.06 15.86 -16.54
CA ILE A 155 15.70 15.35 -16.58
C ILE A 155 14.85 16.23 -17.50
N THR A 156 14.29 15.67 -18.56
CA THR A 156 13.50 16.41 -19.57
C THR A 156 11.99 16.19 -19.43
N ALA A 157 11.56 15.13 -18.74
CA ALA A 157 10.17 14.80 -18.50
C ALA A 157 9.95 14.40 -17.02
N PRO A 158 10.09 15.36 -16.07
CA PRO A 158 10.12 15.05 -14.63
C PRO A 158 8.85 14.38 -14.12
N ARG A 159 7.68 14.68 -14.69
CA ARG A 159 6.43 14.01 -14.31
C ARG A 159 6.44 12.50 -14.64
N GLN A 160 7.19 12.04 -15.65
CA GLN A 160 7.32 10.59 -15.94
C GLN A 160 8.03 9.83 -14.80
N ALA A 161 8.69 10.50 -13.86
CA ALA A 161 9.19 9.86 -12.65
C ALA A 161 8.07 9.24 -11.78
N MET A 162 6.80 9.60 -12.00
CA MET A 162 5.65 8.91 -11.39
C MET A 162 5.66 7.42 -11.67
N LEU A 163 5.93 7.01 -12.92
CA LEU A 163 6.02 5.59 -13.30
C LEU A 163 7.15 4.89 -12.53
N TRP A 164 8.24 5.60 -12.26
CA TRP A 164 9.36 5.08 -11.48
C TRP A 164 9.01 4.89 -10.00
N GLY A 165 8.31 5.86 -9.41
CA GLY A 165 7.80 5.73 -8.04
C GLY A 165 6.84 4.56 -7.89
N PHE A 166 5.87 4.45 -8.80
CA PHE A 166 4.92 3.34 -8.86
C PHE A 166 5.60 1.99 -9.08
N GLY A 167 6.52 1.91 -10.06
CA GLY A 167 7.21 0.65 -10.40
C GLY A 167 8.06 0.09 -9.26
N ARG A 168 8.60 0.96 -8.38
CA ARG A 168 9.30 0.51 -7.15
C ARG A 168 8.35 -0.18 -6.18
N VAL A 169 7.11 0.28 -6.09
CA VAL A 169 6.09 -0.38 -5.28
C VAL A 169 5.64 -1.68 -5.94
N ALA A 170 5.47 -1.70 -7.26
CA ALA A 170 5.17 -2.92 -8.02
C ALA A 170 6.25 -4.00 -7.82
N ALA A 171 7.52 -3.63 -7.75
CA ALA A 171 8.62 -4.54 -7.44
C ALA A 171 8.52 -5.17 -6.03
N VAL A 172 7.89 -4.48 -5.07
CA VAL A 172 7.69 -4.97 -3.71
C VAL A 172 6.43 -5.82 -3.61
N GLU A 173 5.32 -5.39 -4.20
CA GLU A 173 4.03 -6.06 -4.10
C GLU A 173 3.90 -7.26 -5.04
N HIS A 174 4.48 -7.17 -6.25
CA HIS A 174 4.36 -8.16 -7.32
C HIS A 174 5.73 -8.55 -7.90
N PRO A 175 6.68 -9.06 -7.08
CA PRO A 175 8.02 -9.43 -7.55
C PRO A 175 8.03 -10.55 -8.60
N ASP A 176 6.96 -11.35 -8.66
CA ASP A 176 6.72 -12.41 -9.63
C ASP A 176 6.36 -11.90 -11.04
N ARG A 177 5.80 -10.70 -11.11
CA ARG A 177 5.30 -10.07 -12.35
C ARG A 177 6.06 -8.82 -12.74
N TRP A 178 7.02 -8.36 -11.90
CA TRP A 178 7.76 -7.14 -12.15
C TRP A 178 9.21 -7.42 -12.55
N GLY A 179 9.61 -6.92 -13.73
CA GLY A 179 10.98 -7.03 -14.25
C GLY A 179 11.83 -5.79 -13.92
N GLY A 180 11.33 -4.60 -14.23
CA GLY A 180 12.07 -3.38 -13.94
C GLY A 180 11.68 -2.16 -14.75
N LEU A 181 12.53 -1.14 -14.65
CA LEU A 181 12.35 0.19 -15.23
C LEU A 181 13.57 0.56 -16.10
N VAL A 182 13.29 1.07 -17.28
CA VAL A 182 14.31 1.60 -18.19
C VAL A 182 13.96 3.02 -18.58
N ASP A 183 14.90 3.97 -18.40
CA ASP A 183 14.77 5.32 -18.91
C ASP A 183 15.70 5.56 -20.09
N ILE A 184 15.19 6.18 -21.15
CA ILE A 184 15.94 6.52 -22.35
C ILE A 184 15.92 8.04 -22.59
N PRO A 185 16.88 8.61 -23.33
CA PRO A 185 16.81 10.01 -23.77
C PRO A 185 15.76 10.18 -24.88
N ALA A 186 15.40 11.43 -25.15
CA ALA A 186 14.50 11.77 -26.25
C ALA A 186 15.00 11.25 -27.63
N GLU A 187 16.30 11.17 -27.82
CA GLU A 187 16.93 10.59 -29.02
C GLU A 187 17.94 9.52 -28.60
N LEU A 188 17.66 8.28 -28.95
CA LEU A 188 18.49 7.13 -28.69
C LEU A 188 19.00 6.52 -30.00
N GLY A 189 20.32 6.41 -30.14
CA GLY A 189 20.93 5.79 -31.30
C GLY A 189 20.70 4.26 -31.36
N PRO A 190 20.98 3.61 -32.53
CA PRO A 190 20.75 2.18 -32.71
C PRO A 190 21.42 1.28 -31.66
N ASP A 191 22.68 1.58 -31.29
CA ASP A 191 23.40 0.86 -30.23
C ASP A 191 22.73 0.99 -28.86
N GLY A 192 21.99 2.09 -28.65
CA GLY A 192 21.22 2.29 -27.41
C GLY A 192 20.07 1.30 -27.28
N TRP A 193 19.36 1.00 -28.36
CA TRP A 193 18.29 0.03 -28.33
C TRP A 193 18.80 -1.41 -28.11
N GLN A 194 19.99 -1.73 -28.62
CA GLN A 194 20.63 -3.01 -28.28
C GLN A 194 20.96 -3.09 -26.78
N ARG A 195 21.37 -1.96 -26.16
CA ARG A 195 21.58 -1.88 -24.71
C ARG A 195 20.27 -2.02 -23.93
N VAL A 196 19.15 -1.46 -24.43
CA VAL A 196 17.83 -1.68 -23.84
C VAL A 196 17.52 -3.18 -23.84
N ALA A 197 17.63 -3.84 -24.97
CA ALA A 197 17.39 -5.29 -25.08
C ALA A 197 18.30 -6.12 -24.16
N ALA A 198 19.58 -5.75 -24.05
CA ALA A 198 20.53 -6.40 -23.13
C ALA A 198 20.20 -6.16 -21.65
N ALA A 199 19.63 -4.98 -21.30
CA ALA A 199 19.24 -4.67 -19.93
C ALA A 199 18.08 -5.56 -19.44
N LEU A 200 17.15 -5.97 -20.34
CA LEU A 200 16.04 -6.86 -20.02
C LEU A 200 16.48 -8.23 -19.48
N GLY A 201 17.68 -8.69 -19.86
CA GLY A 201 18.31 -9.93 -19.36
C GLY A 201 19.38 -9.71 -18.32
N GLY A 202 19.59 -8.46 -17.89
CA GLY A 202 20.59 -8.06 -16.92
C GLY A 202 20.19 -8.32 -15.47
N ARG A 203 21.08 -7.90 -14.55
CA ARG A 203 20.83 -7.98 -13.09
C ARG A 203 20.33 -6.65 -12.49
N GLU A 204 20.21 -5.63 -13.32
CA GLU A 204 19.76 -4.30 -12.90
C GLU A 204 18.26 -4.17 -13.11
N ASP A 205 17.54 -3.79 -12.08
CA ASP A 205 16.09 -3.57 -12.09
C ASP A 205 15.69 -2.12 -12.36
N GLN A 206 16.63 -1.17 -12.28
CA GLN A 206 16.43 0.26 -12.47
C GLN A 206 17.59 0.84 -13.29
N VAL A 207 17.34 1.06 -14.58
CA VAL A 207 18.41 1.34 -15.56
C VAL A 207 18.12 2.63 -16.32
N ALA A 208 19.14 3.46 -16.49
CA ALA A 208 19.13 4.55 -17.46
C ALA A 208 20.07 4.23 -18.63
N ILE A 209 19.52 4.15 -19.82
CA ILE A 209 20.28 3.98 -21.06
C ILE A 209 20.53 5.36 -21.65
N ARG A 210 21.78 5.64 -21.94
CA ARG A 210 22.22 6.91 -22.57
C ARG A 210 23.11 6.63 -23.76
N ASN A 211 23.32 7.60 -24.62
CA ASN A 211 24.28 7.44 -25.71
C ASN A 211 25.69 7.16 -25.19
N SER A 212 26.03 7.63 -23.99
CA SER A 212 27.30 7.40 -23.29
C SER A 212 27.44 6.03 -22.64
N GLY A 213 26.35 5.26 -22.46
CA GLY A 213 26.39 3.95 -21.82
C GLY A 213 25.13 3.59 -21.03
N THR A 214 25.26 2.51 -20.24
CA THR A 214 24.22 2.00 -19.35
C THR A 214 24.56 2.37 -17.90
N TYR A 215 23.57 2.85 -17.15
CA TYR A 215 23.72 3.30 -15.76
C TYR A 215 22.70 2.62 -14.87
N GLY A 216 23.17 2.06 -13.76
CA GLY A 216 22.33 1.48 -12.70
C GLY A 216 22.12 2.49 -11.57
N ARG A 217 20.91 2.50 -11.01
CA ARG A 217 20.54 3.38 -9.90
C ARG A 217 21.09 2.85 -8.58
N ARG A 218 21.64 3.73 -7.73
CA ARG A 218 22.21 3.37 -6.41
C ARG A 218 21.75 4.36 -5.33
N PHE A 219 21.48 3.82 -4.16
CA PHE A 219 21.26 4.57 -2.93
C PHE A 219 22.58 4.61 -2.15
N VAL A 220 23.03 5.78 -1.74
CA VAL A 220 24.34 5.96 -1.09
C VAL A 220 24.23 6.98 0.04
N HIS A 221 25.14 6.93 1.00
CA HIS A 221 25.25 8.01 2.00
C HIS A 221 25.56 9.35 1.33
N ALA A 222 24.90 10.41 1.80
CA ALA A 222 25.19 11.76 1.36
C ALA A 222 26.32 12.38 2.21
N THR A 223 27.33 12.95 1.52
CA THR A 223 28.40 13.71 2.18
C THR A 223 27.96 15.14 2.40
N SER A 224 28.21 15.71 3.59
CA SER A 224 27.87 17.11 3.90
C SER A 224 28.93 18.06 3.37
N THR A 225 28.54 19.03 2.54
CA THR A 225 29.44 20.08 2.00
C THR A 225 28.77 21.44 1.92
N GLY A 226 27.90 21.85 2.84
CA GLY A 226 27.19 23.13 2.76
C GLY A 226 27.07 23.86 4.10
N ARG A 227 26.79 25.17 4.05
CA ARG A 227 26.36 25.95 5.21
C ARG A 227 24.90 25.66 5.50
N ASP A 228 24.52 25.67 6.78
CA ASP A 228 23.13 25.58 7.20
C ASP A 228 22.35 26.79 6.67
N TRP A 229 21.17 26.54 6.08
CA TRP A 229 20.25 27.59 5.67
C TRP A 229 19.67 28.27 6.92
N GLN A 230 19.63 29.59 6.90
CA GLN A 230 18.99 30.40 7.94
C GLN A 230 17.80 31.14 7.33
N PRO A 231 16.56 30.79 7.72
CA PRO A 231 15.38 31.49 7.24
C PRO A 231 15.35 32.93 7.73
N ARG A 232 14.82 33.81 6.90
CA ARG A 232 14.62 35.24 7.18
C ARG A 232 13.36 35.73 6.48
N GLY A 233 12.88 36.91 6.84
CA GLY A 233 11.76 37.55 6.15
C GLY A 233 10.48 36.74 6.22
N THR A 234 9.72 36.70 5.13
CA THR A 234 8.42 36.02 5.05
C THR A 234 8.55 34.64 4.42
N VAL A 235 8.17 33.59 5.14
CA VAL A 235 8.21 32.22 4.68
C VAL A 235 6.80 31.66 4.53
N LEU A 236 6.48 31.13 3.35
CA LEU A 236 5.25 30.38 3.09
C LEU A 236 5.43 28.93 3.51
N VAL A 237 4.51 28.40 4.34
CA VAL A 237 4.47 26.97 4.73
C VAL A 237 3.11 26.40 4.35
N THR A 238 3.06 25.56 3.31
CA THR A 238 1.81 24.89 2.95
C THR A 238 1.59 23.66 3.82
N GLY A 239 0.35 23.39 4.20
CA GLY A 239 0.06 22.37 5.21
C GLY A 239 0.56 22.75 6.62
N GLY A 240 0.74 24.04 6.87
CA GLY A 240 1.35 24.59 8.08
C GLY A 240 0.63 24.29 9.39
N THR A 241 -0.67 23.93 9.34
CA THR A 241 -1.47 23.50 10.51
C THR A 241 -1.51 21.98 10.68
N GLY A 242 -0.87 21.20 9.79
CA GLY A 242 -0.74 19.75 9.92
C GLY A 242 0.40 19.36 10.87
N ALA A 243 0.47 18.08 11.27
CA ALA A 243 1.45 17.59 12.24
C ALA A 243 2.90 18.00 11.90
N LEU A 244 3.38 17.70 10.69
CA LEU A 244 4.73 18.11 10.27
C LEU A 244 4.85 19.63 10.08
N GLY A 245 3.80 20.27 9.56
CA GLY A 245 3.77 21.72 9.34
C GLY A 245 3.97 22.52 10.62
N VAL A 246 3.37 22.09 11.72
CA VAL A 246 3.54 22.70 13.05
C VAL A 246 4.99 22.62 13.53
N HIS A 247 5.64 21.46 13.40
CA HIS A 247 7.07 21.31 13.75
C HIS A 247 7.96 22.20 12.87
N VAL A 248 7.68 22.27 11.57
CA VAL A 248 8.42 23.15 10.64
C VAL A 248 8.20 24.62 11.00
N ALA A 249 6.97 25.06 11.28
CA ALA A 249 6.67 26.43 11.66
C ALA A 249 7.42 26.86 12.95
N ARG A 250 7.42 26.01 13.97
CA ARG A 250 8.17 26.23 15.22
C ARG A 250 9.68 26.37 14.97
N TRP A 251 10.22 25.47 14.15
CA TRP A 251 11.62 25.48 13.80
C TRP A 251 11.98 26.76 13.02
N LEU A 252 11.21 27.16 12.00
CA LEU A 252 11.45 28.39 11.26
C LEU A 252 11.44 29.62 12.17
N ALA A 253 10.51 29.70 13.12
CA ALA A 253 10.46 30.78 14.10
C ALA A 253 11.72 30.80 14.97
N THR A 254 12.19 29.66 15.47
CA THR A 254 13.42 29.59 16.27
C THR A 254 14.69 29.87 15.48
N GLN A 255 14.67 29.71 14.15
CA GLN A 255 15.80 29.99 13.27
C GLN A 255 15.82 31.43 12.73
N GLY A 256 14.81 32.26 12.99
CA GLY A 256 14.82 33.68 12.70
C GLY A 256 13.92 34.13 11.54
N ALA A 257 12.90 33.36 11.18
CA ALA A 257 11.86 33.83 10.24
C ALA A 257 11.06 34.97 10.91
N ASP A 258 10.89 36.11 10.20
CA ASP A 258 10.15 37.26 10.72
C ASP A 258 8.63 37.06 10.65
N HIS A 259 8.16 36.43 9.55
CA HIS A 259 6.74 36.22 9.29
C HIS A 259 6.52 34.86 8.65
N LEU A 260 5.53 34.09 9.14
CA LEU A 260 5.10 32.82 8.59
C LEU A 260 3.70 32.92 8.01
N ILE A 261 3.53 32.56 6.75
CA ILE A 261 2.22 32.37 6.12
C ILE A 261 1.95 30.87 6.11
N LEU A 262 1.03 30.42 6.98
CA LEU A 262 0.66 29.02 7.12
C LEU A 262 -0.62 28.76 6.32
N THR A 263 -0.57 27.95 5.26
CA THR A 263 -1.79 27.61 4.51
C THR A 263 -2.33 26.23 4.89
N SER A 264 -3.64 26.13 4.94
CA SER A 264 -4.36 24.87 5.01
C SER A 264 -5.77 25.01 4.38
N ARG A 265 -6.36 23.90 3.99
CA ARG A 265 -7.74 23.89 3.44
C ARG A 265 -8.79 24.35 4.47
N ARG A 266 -8.55 24.15 5.77
CA ARG A 266 -9.40 24.60 6.88
C ARG A 266 -9.11 26.04 7.34
N GLY A 267 -7.94 26.58 6.98
CA GLY A 267 -7.50 27.90 7.41
C GLY A 267 -7.41 28.02 8.93
N ASP A 268 -7.95 29.10 9.47
CA ASP A 268 -8.02 29.41 10.91
C ASP A 268 -8.94 28.47 11.71
N ARG A 269 -9.81 27.72 11.03
CA ARG A 269 -10.68 26.70 11.65
C ARG A 269 -9.95 25.37 11.91
N ALA A 270 -8.68 25.24 11.55
CA ALA A 270 -7.92 24.05 11.88
C ALA A 270 -7.73 23.92 13.41
N ALA A 271 -7.82 22.70 13.93
CA ALA A 271 -7.65 22.46 15.36
C ALA A 271 -6.26 22.95 15.82
N GLY A 272 -6.20 23.70 16.94
CA GLY A 272 -4.95 24.26 17.48
C GLY A 272 -4.38 25.45 16.72
N ALA A 273 -5.09 25.99 15.69
CA ALA A 273 -4.62 27.09 14.86
C ALA A 273 -4.32 28.38 15.67
N ALA A 274 -5.21 28.76 16.56
CA ALA A 274 -5.05 29.94 17.42
C ALA A 274 -3.87 29.76 18.42
N ASP A 275 -3.75 28.58 19.01
CA ASP A 275 -2.67 28.26 19.94
C ASP A 275 -1.31 28.30 19.23
N LEU A 276 -1.23 27.78 18.00
CA LEU A 276 -0.01 27.83 17.19
C LEU A 276 0.39 29.29 16.89
N VAL A 277 -0.54 30.16 16.52
CA VAL A 277 -0.25 31.59 16.28
C VAL A 277 0.26 32.26 17.55
N ALA A 278 -0.36 32.01 18.70
CA ALA A 278 0.09 32.54 19.99
C ALA A 278 1.50 32.05 20.36
N GLU A 279 1.77 30.78 20.16
CA GLU A 279 3.09 30.17 20.39
C GLU A 279 4.18 30.79 19.50
N LEU A 280 3.93 30.91 18.20
CA LEU A 280 4.87 31.50 17.26
C LEU A 280 5.13 32.98 17.58
N SER A 281 4.10 33.72 18.01
CA SER A 281 4.25 35.09 18.47
C SER A 281 5.11 35.18 19.72
N ALA A 282 5.00 34.23 20.65
CA ALA A 282 5.85 34.17 21.84
C ALA A 282 7.32 33.89 21.49
N LEU A 283 7.59 33.23 20.37
CA LEU A 283 8.93 33.02 19.81
C LEU A 283 9.47 34.24 19.03
N GLY A 284 8.67 35.29 18.89
CA GLY A 284 9.08 36.53 18.21
C GLY A 284 8.74 36.55 16.70
N THR A 285 7.99 35.59 16.20
CA THR A 285 7.63 35.48 14.79
C THR A 285 6.15 35.81 14.58
N THR A 286 5.82 36.68 13.64
CA THR A 286 4.45 36.92 13.23
C THR A 286 3.94 35.70 12.43
N ALA A 287 2.74 35.23 12.69
CA ALA A 287 2.14 34.14 11.94
C ALA A 287 0.74 34.48 11.43
N THR A 288 0.49 34.21 10.16
CA THR A 288 -0.82 34.37 9.52
C THR A 288 -1.27 33.00 8.98
N ILE A 289 -2.46 32.56 9.37
CA ILE A 289 -3.07 31.34 8.83
C ILE A 289 -4.03 31.73 7.70
N ALA A 290 -3.78 31.21 6.50
CA ALA A 290 -4.59 31.46 5.32
C ALA A 290 -5.30 30.18 4.85
N ARG A 291 -6.58 30.31 4.51
CA ARG A 291 -7.33 29.23 3.88
C ARG A 291 -7.01 29.20 2.38
N ALA A 292 -6.20 28.23 1.95
CA ALA A 292 -5.88 28.04 0.54
C ALA A 292 -5.52 26.57 0.25
N ASP A 293 -5.86 26.10 -0.94
CA ASP A 293 -5.35 24.85 -1.52
C ASP A 293 -4.09 25.21 -2.34
N ALA A 294 -2.96 24.63 -2.00
CA ALA A 294 -1.69 24.91 -2.68
C ALA A 294 -1.68 24.51 -4.18
N ALA A 295 -2.61 23.64 -4.59
CA ALA A 295 -2.81 23.24 -5.98
C ALA A 295 -3.82 24.11 -6.74
N ASP A 296 -4.37 25.16 -6.10
CA ASP A 296 -5.25 26.11 -6.77
C ASP A 296 -4.44 27.37 -7.19
N PRO A 297 -4.14 27.53 -8.50
CA PRO A 297 -3.29 28.62 -8.97
C PRO A 297 -3.94 30.00 -8.81
N VAL A 298 -5.28 30.09 -8.75
CA VAL A 298 -5.99 31.35 -8.56
C VAL A 298 -5.90 31.78 -7.10
N ALA A 299 -6.30 30.87 -6.18
CA ALA A 299 -6.25 31.14 -4.75
C ALA A 299 -4.80 31.45 -4.28
N MET A 300 -3.82 30.74 -4.80
CA MET A 300 -2.42 30.97 -4.45
C MET A 300 -1.87 32.27 -5.04
N ARG A 301 -2.26 32.64 -6.26
CA ARG A 301 -1.87 33.92 -6.86
C ARG A 301 -2.37 35.09 -6.04
N ASP A 302 -3.66 35.05 -5.66
CA ASP A 302 -4.29 36.11 -4.85
C ASP A 302 -3.63 36.21 -3.47
N LEU A 303 -3.34 35.05 -2.84
CA LEU A 303 -2.66 35.03 -1.54
C LEU A 303 -1.24 35.59 -1.61
N LEU A 304 -0.51 35.33 -2.71
CA LEU A 304 0.90 35.69 -2.84
C LEU A 304 1.15 37.06 -3.45
N ALA A 305 0.10 37.76 -3.95
CA ALA A 305 0.25 38.98 -4.78
C ALA A 305 1.18 40.03 -4.15
N ASP A 306 0.95 40.38 -2.89
CA ASP A 306 1.66 41.48 -2.19
C ASP A 306 2.64 40.99 -1.10
N LEU A 307 2.92 39.69 -1.02
CA LEU A 307 3.80 39.14 0.01
C LEU A 307 5.27 39.20 -0.40
N PRO A 308 6.15 39.77 0.42
CA PRO A 308 7.61 39.78 0.19
C PRO A 308 8.22 38.42 0.59
N LEU A 309 7.88 37.35 -0.14
CA LEU A 309 8.37 36.02 0.16
C LEU A 309 9.88 35.91 -0.01
N THR A 310 10.51 35.29 0.98
CA THR A 310 11.92 34.90 0.95
C THR A 310 12.12 33.39 0.84
N ALA A 311 11.12 32.60 1.26
CA ALA A 311 11.19 31.15 1.09
C ALA A 311 9.79 30.50 0.99
N VAL A 312 9.77 29.31 0.39
CA VAL A 312 8.59 28.43 0.30
C VAL A 312 8.94 27.07 0.87
N VAL A 313 8.09 26.54 1.76
CA VAL A 313 8.20 25.20 2.32
C VAL A 313 6.89 24.46 2.08
N HIS A 314 6.87 23.55 1.12
CA HIS A 314 5.72 22.72 0.79
C HIS A 314 5.72 21.44 1.61
N VAL A 315 4.92 21.41 2.68
CA VAL A 315 4.76 20.26 3.59
C VAL A 315 3.47 19.49 3.30
N ALA A 316 2.51 20.14 2.66
CA ALA A 316 1.19 19.56 2.40
C ALA A 316 1.28 18.22 1.64
N GLY A 317 0.39 17.31 1.99
CA GLY A 317 0.24 16.03 1.33
C GLY A 317 -1.02 15.31 1.81
N VAL A 318 -1.45 14.34 1.01
CA VAL A 318 -2.59 13.46 1.31
C VAL A 318 -2.09 12.04 1.17
N LEU A 319 -2.48 11.17 2.11
CA LEU A 319 -2.35 9.72 1.99
C LEU A 319 -3.67 9.15 1.52
N ASP A 320 -3.60 8.24 0.57
CA ASP A 320 -4.71 7.42 0.13
C ASP A 320 -4.14 6.04 -0.22
N ASP A 321 -3.61 5.37 0.83
CA ASP A 321 -2.83 4.15 0.73
C ASP A 321 -3.71 2.94 0.40
N GLY A 322 -3.19 2.03 -0.43
CA GLY A 322 -3.84 0.77 -0.79
C GLY A 322 -2.94 -0.07 -1.69
N LEU A 323 -3.11 -1.40 -1.64
CA LEU A 323 -2.40 -2.31 -2.53
C LEU A 323 -2.71 -1.97 -4.00
N ILE A 324 -1.75 -2.21 -4.88
CA ILE A 324 -1.86 -1.90 -6.32
C ILE A 324 -3.16 -2.45 -6.91
N ASP A 325 -3.56 -3.66 -6.54
CA ASP A 325 -4.78 -4.30 -7.05
C ASP A 325 -6.08 -3.55 -6.70
N THR A 326 -6.03 -2.64 -5.70
CA THR A 326 -7.17 -1.81 -5.22
C THR A 326 -7.05 -0.33 -5.57
N LEU A 327 -5.96 0.10 -6.19
CA LEU A 327 -5.77 1.49 -6.57
C LEU A 327 -6.66 1.88 -7.76
N THR A 328 -7.34 3.01 -7.62
CA THR A 328 -8.21 3.58 -8.67
C THR A 328 -7.61 4.88 -9.24
N PRO A 329 -8.04 5.31 -10.45
CA PRO A 329 -7.61 6.57 -11.03
C PRO A 329 -7.80 7.79 -10.11
N ASP A 330 -8.92 7.87 -9.38
CA ASP A 330 -9.22 8.98 -8.47
C ASP A 330 -8.23 9.07 -7.32
N ARG A 331 -7.79 7.92 -6.78
CA ARG A 331 -6.77 7.85 -5.72
C ARG A 331 -5.42 8.36 -6.19
N PHE A 332 -5.04 8.09 -7.44
CA PHE A 332 -3.85 8.69 -8.05
C PHE A 332 -4.00 10.20 -8.23
N ALA A 333 -5.15 10.66 -8.76
CA ALA A 333 -5.41 12.08 -9.00
C ALA A 333 -5.40 12.89 -7.70
N ALA A 334 -6.01 12.40 -6.62
CA ALA A 334 -6.06 13.08 -5.33
C ALA A 334 -4.66 13.32 -4.74
N VAL A 335 -3.78 12.32 -4.77
CA VAL A 335 -2.41 12.43 -4.24
C VAL A 335 -1.54 13.29 -5.15
N THR A 336 -1.66 13.12 -6.48
CA THR A 336 -0.92 13.91 -7.48
C THR A 336 -1.24 15.40 -7.35
N ARG A 337 -2.51 15.75 -7.22
CA ARG A 337 -2.94 17.13 -7.02
C ARG A 337 -2.28 17.77 -5.80
N ALA A 338 -2.31 17.07 -4.66
CA ALA A 338 -1.80 17.62 -3.41
C ALA A 338 -0.27 17.75 -3.35
N LYS A 339 0.45 16.98 -4.15
CA LYS A 339 1.92 16.92 -4.18
C LYS A 339 2.51 17.57 -5.43
N VAL A 340 2.18 17.05 -6.59
CA VAL A 340 2.81 17.42 -7.86
C VAL A 340 2.28 18.75 -8.36
N ASP A 341 0.94 18.86 -8.54
CA ASP A 341 0.34 20.09 -9.07
C ASP A 341 0.54 21.28 -8.12
N ALA A 342 0.56 21.03 -6.80
CA ALA A 342 0.88 22.06 -5.81
C ALA A 342 2.31 22.57 -5.94
N VAL A 343 3.30 21.68 -6.12
CA VAL A 343 4.71 22.08 -6.31
C VAL A 343 4.88 22.90 -7.59
N GLU A 344 4.25 22.48 -8.69
CA GLU A 344 4.31 23.23 -9.96
C GLU A 344 3.64 24.60 -9.84
N THR A 345 2.45 24.66 -9.24
CA THR A 345 1.73 25.93 -8.99
C THR A 345 2.58 26.92 -8.17
N LEU A 346 3.15 26.42 -7.06
CA LEU A 346 3.99 27.26 -6.20
C LEU A 346 5.25 27.73 -6.91
N HIS A 347 5.93 26.84 -7.63
CA HIS A 347 7.13 27.21 -8.38
C HIS A 347 6.83 28.22 -9.49
N GLU A 348 5.76 28.01 -10.27
CA GLU A 348 5.36 28.95 -11.33
C GLU A 348 5.07 30.37 -10.79
N LEU A 349 4.38 30.44 -9.65
CA LEU A 349 4.03 31.73 -9.02
C LEU A 349 5.20 32.42 -8.31
N THR A 350 6.31 31.69 -8.08
CA THR A 350 7.44 32.23 -7.32
C THR A 350 8.77 32.23 -8.07
N ARG A 351 8.84 31.68 -9.30
CA ARG A 351 10.08 31.55 -10.09
C ARG A 351 10.78 32.86 -10.39
N ASP A 352 10.02 33.97 -10.50
CA ASP A 352 10.54 35.31 -10.79
C ASP A 352 10.83 36.10 -9.51
N ARG A 353 10.74 35.49 -8.32
CA ARG A 353 11.04 36.08 -7.01
C ARG A 353 12.43 35.69 -6.55
N ASP A 354 13.08 36.58 -5.81
CA ASP A 354 14.41 36.34 -5.21
C ASP A 354 14.22 35.50 -3.93
N LEU A 355 14.02 34.20 -4.10
CA LEU A 355 13.88 33.27 -2.99
C LEU A 355 15.26 32.80 -2.49
N ASP A 356 15.42 32.72 -1.17
CA ASP A 356 16.54 32.05 -0.51
C ASP A 356 16.42 30.51 -0.53
N ALA A 357 15.18 30.00 -0.53
CA ALA A 357 14.89 28.56 -0.56
C ALA A 357 13.49 28.24 -1.09
N PHE A 358 13.40 27.17 -1.86
CA PHE A 358 12.14 26.48 -2.23
C PHE A 358 12.25 25.01 -1.84
N ILE A 359 11.54 24.59 -0.77
CA ILE A 359 11.68 23.29 -0.16
C ILE A 359 10.42 22.48 -0.37
N ALA A 360 10.52 21.28 -0.95
CA ALA A 360 9.42 20.35 -1.08
C ALA A 360 9.64 19.11 -0.19
N PHE A 361 8.64 18.74 0.61
CA PHE A 361 8.64 17.51 1.38
C PHE A 361 8.17 16.37 0.48
N SER A 362 9.04 15.44 0.25
CA SER A 362 8.82 14.18 -0.44
C SER A 362 8.86 13.01 0.58
N SER A 363 8.95 11.78 0.11
CA SER A 363 8.96 10.58 0.97
C SER A 363 9.97 9.56 0.47
N ILE A 364 10.59 8.83 1.41
CA ILE A 364 11.44 7.67 1.11
C ILE A 364 10.68 6.62 0.27
N ALA A 365 9.35 6.54 0.40
CA ALA A 365 8.52 5.67 -0.43
C ALA A 365 8.69 5.94 -1.93
N GLY A 366 8.86 7.21 -2.34
CA GLY A 366 9.17 7.59 -3.71
C GLY A 366 10.56 7.15 -4.18
N VAL A 367 11.50 6.95 -3.25
CA VAL A 367 12.90 6.62 -3.54
C VAL A 367 13.13 5.11 -3.60
N VAL A 368 12.57 4.34 -2.68
CA VAL A 368 12.84 2.90 -2.54
C VAL A 368 11.61 2.03 -2.80
N GLY A 369 10.40 2.59 -2.78
CA GLY A 369 9.13 1.86 -2.77
C GLY A 369 8.66 1.56 -1.36
N ALA A 370 7.35 1.48 -1.18
CA ALA A 370 6.71 1.06 0.06
C ALA A 370 5.39 0.36 -0.26
N GLU A 371 5.19 -0.81 0.30
CA GLU A 371 3.98 -1.60 0.11
C GLU A 371 2.72 -0.81 0.49
N GLY A 372 1.67 -0.88 -0.32
CA GLY A 372 0.44 -0.12 -0.13
C GLY A 372 0.49 1.36 -0.56
N GLN A 373 1.62 1.86 -1.07
CA GLN A 373 1.82 3.28 -1.35
C GLN A 373 2.10 3.59 -2.83
N GLY A 374 1.50 2.84 -3.77
CA GLY A 374 1.78 2.97 -5.20
C GLY A 374 1.52 4.38 -5.76
N ASN A 375 0.39 5.00 -5.43
CA ASN A 375 0.05 6.37 -5.80
C ASN A 375 0.90 7.42 -5.06
N TYR A 376 1.17 7.20 -3.78
CA TYR A 376 1.98 8.10 -2.96
C TYR A 376 3.44 8.11 -3.40
N ALA A 377 4.03 6.94 -3.65
CA ALA A 377 5.39 6.80 -4.18
C ALA A 377 5.53 7.43 -5.57
N ALA A 378 4.53 7.26 -6.44
CA ALA A 378 4.49 7.91 -7.75
C ALA A 378 4.57 9.43 -7.64
N ALA A 379 3.70 10.04 -6.86
CA ALA A 379 3.66 11.49 -6.70
C ALA A 379 4.95 12.05 -6.08
N ASN A 380 5.51 11.39 -5.05
CA ASN A 380 6.75 11.84 -4.42
C ASN A 380 7.97 11.71 -5.35
N ALA A 381 8.05 10.67 -6.17
CA ALA A 381 9.11 10.55 -7.17
C ALA A 381 9.06 11.66 -8.22
N ALA A 382 7.86 12.09 -8.63
CA ALA A 382 7.70 13.25 -9.53
C ALA A 382 8.12 14.56 -8.85
N VAL A 383 7.79 14.75 -7.56
CA VAL A 383 8.25 15.91 -6.78
C VAL A 383 9.77 15.99 -6.77
N ASP A 384 10.46 14.87 -6.48
CA ASP A 384 11.92 14.82 -6.47
C ASP A 384 12.51 15.22 -7.84
N ALA A 385 11.94 14.69 -8.94
CA ALA A 385 12.40 14.98 -10.29
C ALA A 385 12.13 16.44 -10.71
N LEU A 386 10.95 17.01 -10.37
CA LEU A 386 10.61 18.41 -10.62
C LEU A 386 11.60 19.34 -9.91
N ILE A 387 11.87 19.09 -8.64
CA ILE A 387 12.81 19.90 -7.86
C ILE A 387 14.22 19.83 -8.42
N ASP A 388 14.67 18.66 -8.87
CA ASP A 388 15.97 18.55 -9.55
C ASP A 388 16.00 19.35 -10.86
N THR A 389 14.92 19.37 -11.64
CA THR A 389 14.80 20.19 -12.85
C THR A 389 14.84 21.67 -12.51
N TYR A 390 14.11 22.13 -11.48
CA TYR A 390 14.09 23.53 -11.06
C TYR A 390 15.46 23.98 -10.57
N ARG A 391 16.16 23.16 -9.81
CA ARG A 391 17.52 23.43 -9.34
C ARG A 391 18.51 23.54 -10.49
N THR A 392 18.42 22.65 -11.47
CA THR A 392 19.26 22.70 -12.68
C THR A 392 19.01 23.97 -13.47
N ALA A 393 17.79 24.49 -13.48
CA ALA A 393 17.42 25.77 -14.08
C ALA A 393 17.83 26.99 -13.23
N GLY A 394 18.49 26.79 -12.06
CA GLY A 394 19.03 27.87 -11.22
C GLY A 394 18.15 28.31 -10.06
N SER A 395 17.00 27.63 -9.83
CA SER A 395 16.16 27.88 -8.64
C SER A 395 16.84 27.36 -7.37
N PRO A 396 16.70 28.03 -6.19
CA PRO A 396 17.20 27.54 -4.90
C PRO A 396 16.30 26.41 -4.35
N ALA A 397 16.01 25.41 -5.19
CA ALA A 397 15.06 24.35 -4.91
C ALA A 397 15.73 23.12 -4.28
N ALA A 398 15.08 22.52 -3.28
CA ALA A 398 15.49 21.28 -2.64
C ALA A 398 14.29 20.38 -2.31
N ALA A 399 14.39 19.09 -2.63
CA ALA A 399 13.45 18.08 -2.18
C ALA A 399 14.05 17.28 -1.02
N VAL A 400 13.22 16.93 -0.03
CA VAL A 400 13.62 16.05 1.05
C VAL A 400 12.65 14.85 1.11
N ALA A 401 13.15 13.69 0.74
CA ALA A 401 12.46 12.41 0.83
C ALA A 401 12.57 11.89 2.27
N TRP A 402 11.53 12.11 3.06
CA TRP A 402 11.51 11.79 4.48
C TRP A 402 11.24 10.32 4.76
N GLY A 403 11.97 9.76 5.73
CA GLY A 403 11.49 8.64 6.54
C GLY A 403 10.38 9.09 7.50
N PRO A 404 9.75 8.17 8.24
CA PRO A 404 8.69 8.52 9.20
C PRO A 404 9.23 9.41 10.32
N TRP A 405 8.38 10.34 10.81
CA TRP A 405 8.68 11.17 11.97
C TRP A 405 8.00 10.60 13.20
N ALA A 406 8.68 10.64 14.33
CA ALA A 406 8.12 10.27 15.64
C ALA A 406 7.10 11.32 16.13
N GLY A 407 6.19 10.93 17.02
CA GLY A 407 5.15 11.78 17.57
C GLY A 407 3.87 11.78 16.74
N ASP A 408 3.18 12.92 16.74
CA ASP A 408 1.90 13.07 16.03
C ASP A 408 2.11 13.13 14.51
N GLY A 409 1.39 12.30 13.76
CA GLY A 409 1.49 12.26 12.30
C GLY A 409 1.18 10.88 11.71
N MET A 410 1.61 10.64 10.45
CA MET A 410 1.35 9.41 9.71
C MET A 410 1.97 8.13 10.30
N ALA A 411 2.99 8.26 11.15
CA ALA A 411 3.66 7.16 11.84
C ALA A 411 3.31 7.10 13.34
N HIS A 412 2.10 7.56 13.74
CA HIS A 412 1.67 7.55 15.12
C HIS A 412 1.36 6.13 15.64
N GLY A 413 1.69 5.87 16.90
CA GLY A 413 1.29 4.65 17.62
C GLY A 413 1.77 3.35 16.98
N GLU A 414 0.85 2.46 16.68
CA GLU A 414 1.10 1.12 16.15
C GLU A 414 1.82 1.14 14.80
N ILE A 415 1.47 2.06 13.90
CA ILE A 415 2.11 2.19 12.57
C ILE A 415 3.61 2.50 12.72
N GLY A 416 3.96 3.44 13.61
CA GLY A 416 5.37 3.77 13.87
C GLY A 416 6.16 2.61 14.45
N ARG A 417 5.54 1.81 15.33
CA ARG A 417 6.14 0.58 15.89
C ARG A 417 6.41 -0.43 14.78
N GLN A 418 5.43 -0.73 13.92
CA GLN A 418 5.57 -1.67 12.81
C GLN A 418 6.63 -1.24 11.79
N LEU A 419 6.70 0.06 11.46
CA LEU A 419 7.76 0.59 10.60
C LEU A 419 9.14 0.39 11.23
N GLY A 420 9.28 0.66 12.54
CA GLY A 420 10.52 0.44 13.30
C GLY A 420 10.96 -1.02 13.33
N GLU A 421 10.04 -1.95 13.46
CA GLU A 421 10.30 -3.40 13.39
C GLU A 421 10.79 -3.84 12.02
N ARG A 422 10.32 -3.19 10.96
CA ARG A 422 10.79 -3.38 9.57
C ARG A 422 12.09 -2.64 9.27
N GLY A 423 12.70 -2.00 10.26
CA GLY A 423 13.95 -1.29 10.12
C GLY A 423 13.85 0.15 9.60
N LEU A 424 12.64 0.68 9.43
CA LEU A 424 12.40 2.09 9.11
C LEU A 424 11.99 2.82 10.41
N ILE A 425 12.98 3.36 11.11
CA ILE A 425 12.81 3.88 12.47
C ILE A 425 12.28 5.32 12.40
N PRO A 426 11.19 5.66 13.12
CA PRO A 426 10.71 7.05 13.20
C PRO A 426 11.77 8.00 13.77
N ILE A 427 11.96 9.13 13.09
CA ILE A 427 12.97 10.16 13.43
C ILE A 427 12.34 11.17 14.36
N GLU A 428 13.02 11.51 15.45
CA GLU A 428 12.61 12.60 16.33
C GLU A 428 12.56 13.94 15.59
N PRO A 429 11.48 14.75 15.70
CA PRO A 429 11.30 15.98 14.93
C PRO A 429 12.49 16.95 15.02
N ALA A 430 13.10 17.10 16.19
CA ALA A 430 14.27 17.97 16.39
C ALA A 430 15.50 17.51 15.59
N VAL A 431 15.71 16.19 15.48
CA VAL A 431 16.79 15.58 14.68
C VAL A 431 16.50 15.75 13.19
N ALA A 432 15.26 15.51 12.75
CA ALA A 432 14.81 15.69 11.38
C ALA A 432 15.03 17.14 10.90
N LEU A 433 14.60 18.12 11.68
CA LEU A 433 14.76 19.55 11.37
C LEU A 433 16.22 20.01 11.35
N THR A 434 17.06 19.45 12.24
CA THR A 434 18.51 19.67 12.18
C THR A 434 19.12 19.14 10.88
N ALA A 435 18.66 17.97 10.43
CA ALA A 435 19.09 17.39 9.17
C ALA A 435 18.59 18.20 7.95
N LEU A 436 17.37 18.76 8.03
CA LEU A 436 16.78 19.64 7.02
C LEU A 436 17.69 20.85 6.75
N GLY A 437 18.08 21.60 7.77
CA GLY A 437 18.92 22.80 7.61
C GLY A 437 20.22 22.54 6.85
N ARG A 438 20.73 21.31 6.88
CA ARG A 438 21.97 20.89 6.18
C ARG A 438 21.72 20.35 4.78
N ALA A 439 20.50 19.96 4.44
CA ALA A 439 20.19 19.31 3.18
C ALA A 439 20.04 20.29 2.00
N LEU A 440 19.72 21.55 2.27
CA LEU A 440 19.18 22.51 1.30
C LEU A 440 20.10 22.93 0.14
N ASN A 441 21.39 22.68 0.24
CA ASN A 441 22.35 23.12 -0.80
C ASN A 441 22.72 22.02 -1.82
N GLN A 442 22.08 20.87 -1.82
CA GLN A 442 22.59 19.69 -2.52
C GLN A 442 21.58 18.95 -3.42
N GLY A 443 20.38 19.47 -3.65
CA GLY A 443 19.37 18.83 -4.50
C GLY A 443 18.41 17.89 -3.75
N ALA A 444 18.00 16.78 -4.37
CA ALA A 444 17.13 15.80 -3.75
C ALA A 444 17.89 14.90 -2.77
N HIS A 445 17.45 14.87 -1.53
CA HIS A 445 18.03 14.06 -0.46
C HIS A 445 17.00 13.19 0.20
N THR A 446 17.43 12.02 0.70
CA THR A 446 16.65 11.22 1.62
C THR A 446 17.19 11.41 3.03
N ILE A 447 16.28 11.67 3.98
CA ILE A 447 16.60 11.71 5.41
C ILE A 447 15.78 10.61 6.08
N ALA A 448 16.44 9.53 6.48
CA ALA A 448 15.81 8.36 7.05
C ALA A 448 16.72 7.68 8.08
N GLN A 449 16.11 7.13 9.12
CA GLN A 449 16.82 6.28 10.09
C GLN A 449 16.56 4.82 9.74
N LEU A 450 17.60 4.14 9.22
CA LEU A 450 17.50 2.78 8.70
C LEU A 450 18.31 1.80 9.55
N ALA A 451 17.65 0.76 10.06
CA ALA A 451 18.29 -0.43 10.61
C ALA A 451 18.44 -1.45 9.46
N TRP A 452 19.58 -1.46 8.80
CA TRP A 452 19.80 -2.16 7.55
C TRP A 452 19.59 -3.67 7.64
N ASP A 453 19.91 -4.29 8.79
CA ASP A 453 19.69 -5.69 9.10
C ASP A 453 18.21 -6.11 8.99
N ARG A 454 17.29 -5.20 9.27
CA ARG A 454 15.84 -5.41 9.19
C ARG A 454 15.23 -4.78 7.94
N PHE A 455 15.77 -3.65 7.49
CA PHE A 455 15.24 -2.90 6.34
C PHE A 455 15.54 -3.58 5.00
N ARG A 456 16.80 -3.98 4.76
CA ARG A 456 17.24 -4.58 3.50
C ARG A 456 16.48 -5.86 3.12
N PRO A 457 16.17 -6.78 4.03
CA PRO A 457 15.38 -7.98 3.70
C PRO A 457 13.98 -7.71 3.18
N GLY A 458 13.41 -6.52 3.44
CA GLY A 458 12.13 -6.09 2.88
C GLY A 458 12.10 -5.90 1.36
N PHE A 459 13.29 -5.82 0.72
CA PHE A 459 13.41 -5.62 -0.72
C PHE A 459 14.05 -6.85 -1.36
N GLY A 460 13.43 -7.41 -2.37
CA GLY A 460 13.90 -8.56 -3.12
C GLY A 460 15.27 -8.37 -3.78
N VAL A 461 15.50 -9.01 -4.90
CA VAL A 461 16.74 -8.86 -5.67
C VAL A 461 16.78 -7.49 -6.32
N THR A 462 17.34 -6.49 -5.62
CA THR A 462 17.61 -5.16 -6.18
C THR A 462 19.05 -4.76 -5.91
N ARG A 463 19.67 -4.07 -6.85
CA ARG A 463 21.01 -3.54 -6.71
C ARG A 463 21.04 -2.10 -6.21
N LEU A 464 19.88 -1.54 -5.92
CA LEU A 464 19.72 -0.18 -5.41
C LEU A 464 20.63 0.10 -4.20
N PHE A 465 20.75 -0.87 -3.29
CA PHE A 465 21.48 -0.71 -2.02
C PHE A 465 22.95 -1.15 -2.05
N ASP A 466 23.46 -1.58 -3.20
CA ASP A 466 24.88 -1.99 -3.33
C ASP A 466 25.87 -0.85 -3.01
N GLY A 467 25.39 0.40 -3.05
CA GLY A 467 26.17 1.57 -2.70
C GLY A 467 26.21 1.92 -1.20
N VAL A 468 25.54 1.15 -0.34
CA VAL A 468 25.51 1.31 1.12
C VAL A 468 26.31 0.19 1.77
N PRO A 469 27.47 0.49 2.39
CA PRO A 469 28.35 -0.57 2.94
C PRO A 469 27.65 -1.48 3.96
N GLU A 470 26.78 -0.93 4.82
CA GLU A 470 26.04 -1.65 5.85
C GLU A 470 25.01 -2.62 5.25
N ALA A 471 24.39 -2.24 4.13
CA ALA A 471 23.47 -3.10 3.40
C ALA A 471 24.18 -4.16 2.55
N ALA A 472 25.32 -3.78 1.96
CA ALA A 472 26.14 -4.68 1.13
C ALA A 472 26.88 -5.76 1.95
N ALA A 473 27.20 -5.48 3.21
CA ALA A 473 27.84 -6.42 4.13
C ALA A 473 26.89 -7.49 4.68
N LEU A 474 25.58 -7.28 4.56
CA LEU A 474 24.60 -8.29 4.93
C LEU A 474 24.71 -9.47 3.94
N PRO A 475 24.64 -10.74 4.42
CA PRO A 475 24.57 -11.85 3.49
C PRO A 475 23.47 -11.53 2.51
N GLY A 476 23.85 -11.31 1.27
CA GLY A 476 22.87 -11.17 0.19
C GLY A 476 21.99 -12.38 0.31
N ALA A 477 20.70 -12.21 0.27
CA ALA A 477 19.79 -13.31 0.08
C ALA A 477 20.22 -14.01 -1.23
N ALA A 478 21.14 -14.94 -1.12
CA ALA A 478 21.40 -15.96 -2.12
C ALA A 478 20.14 -16.83 -2.06
N VAL A 479 19.17 -16.36 -2.83
CA VAL A 479 17.81 -16.81 -2.83
C VAL A 479 17.79 -18.22 -3.38
N GLY A 480 17.25 -19.15 -2.62
CA GLY A 480 16.78 -20.44 -3.09
C GLY A 480 17.83 -21.55 -3.27
N GLU A 481 18.99 -21.25 -3.84
CA GLU A 481 20.02 -22.29 -4.04
C GLU A 481 20.63 -22.79 -2.72
N GLY A 482 20.64 -21.94 -1.68
CA GLY A 482 21.16 -22.32 -0.36
C GLY A 482 20.24 -23.25 0.42
N LEU A 483 18.94 -23.01 0.43
CA LEU A 483 17.98 -23.80 1.20
C LEU A 483 17.75 -25.17 0.55
N ALA A 484 17.56 -25.23 -0.76
CA ALA A 484 17.41 -26.49 -1.50
C ALA A 484 18.69 -27.38 -1.37
N ALA A 485 19.86 -26.76 -1.41
CA ALA A 485 21.13 -27.49 -1.18
C ALA A 485 21.28 -27.99 0.27
N GLN A 486 20.82 -27.20 1.26
CA GLN A 486 20.81 -27.63 2.66
C GLN A 486 19.85 -28.79 2.88
N LEU A 487 18.64 -28.73 2.30
CA LEU A 487 17.62 -29.76 2.41
C LEU A 487 18.08 -31.09 1.80
N GLY A 488 18.88 -31.05 0.71
CA GLY A 488 19.41 -32.24 0.04
C GLY A 488 20.37 -33.11 0.89
N GLY A 489 20.87 -32.55 2.00
CA GLY A 489 21.77 -33.25 2.93
C GLY A 489 21.12 -33.72 4.24
N LEU A 490 19.84 -33.38 4.47
CA LEU A 490 19.12 -33.63 5.72
C LEU A 490 18.17 -34.84 5.60
N SER A 491 17.87 -35.49 6.73
CA SER A 491 16.77 -36.43 6.80
C SER A 491 15.43 -35.69 6.67
N HIS A 492 14.34 -36.37 6.28
CA HIS A 492 13.03 -35.79 6.10
C HIS A 492 12.53 -35.05 7.37
N ALA A 493 12.77 -35.60 8.55
CA ALA A 493 12.40 -35.01 9.82
C ALA A 493 13.20 -33.73 10.14
N GLU A 494 14.47 -33.68 9.81
CA GLU A 494 15.32 -32.47 9.96
C GLU A 494 14.95 -31.39 8.95
N ALA A 495 14.60 -31.79 7.72
CA ALA A 495 14.13 -30.88 6.67
C ALA A 495 12.76 -30.28 7.04
N ASP A 496 11.82 -31.09 7.56
CA ASP A 496 10.52 -30.62 8.05
C ASP A 496 10.67 -29.63 9.20
N GLN A 497 11.54 -29.93 10.17
CA GLN A 497 11.79 -29.03 11.29
C GLN A 497 12.44 -27.71 10.83
N LEU A 498 13.35 -27.74 9.86
CA LEU A 498 14.01 -26.55 9.32
C LEU A 498 13.00 -25.63 8.59
N VAL A 499 12.14 -26.20 7.75
CA VAL A 499 11.13 -25.44 7.01
C VAL A 499 10.02 -24.94 7.95
N ALA A 500 9.61 -25.74 8.94
CA ALA A 500 8.65 -25.30 9.95
C ALA A 500 9.18 -24.13 10.79
N GLU A 501 10.44 -24.16 11.17
CA GLU A 501 11.08 -23.06 11.90
C GLU A 501 11.23 -21.81 11.01
N LEU A 502 11.54 -21.98 9.71
CA LEU A 502 11.57 -20.89 8.74
C LEU A 502 10.19 -20.20 8.66
N VAL A 503 9.11 -20.96 8.44
CA VAL A 503 7.75 -20.41 8.33
C VAL A 503 7.36 -19.65 9.60
N ARG A 504 7.64 -20.22 10.77
CA ARG A 504 7.32 -19.60 12.07
C ARG A 504 8.15 -18.34 12.33
N THR A 505 9.42 -18.35 11.91
CA THR A 505 10.30 -17.18 12.01
C THR A 505 9.79 -16.04 11.14
N GLU A 506 9.47 -16.32 9.88
CA GLU A 506 8.98 -15.32 8.95
C GLU A 506 7.59 -14.79 9.37
N ALA A 507 6.73 -15.67 9.88
CA ALA A 507 5.43 -15.28 10.45
C ALA A 507 5.59 -14.41 11.71
N ALA A 508 6.52 -14.74 12.60
CA ALA A 508 6.82 -13.93 13.79
C ALA A 508 7.29 -12.50 13.40
N VAL A 509 8.13 -12.39 12.38
CA VAL A 509 8.58 -11.09 11.87
C VAL A 509 7.43 -10.26 11.31
N VAL A 510 6.50 -10.89 10.57
CA VAL A 510 5.32 -10.20 10.03
C VAL A 510 4.40 -9.71 11.15
N LEU A 511 4.26 -10.48 12.22
CA LEU A 511 3.45 -10.13 13.40
C LEU A 511 4.17 -9.17 14.38
N GLY A 512 5.43 -8.82 14.14
CA GLY A 512 6.22 -8.04 15.08
C GLY A 512 6.47 -8.76 16.41
N SER A 513 6.48 -10.08 16.42
CA SER A 513 6.61 -10.90 17.62
C SER A 513 8.08 -11.20 17.95
N ALA A 514 8.38 -11.54 19.23
CA ALA A 514 9.74 -11.70 19.72
C ALA A 514 10.50 -12.95 19.18
N GLY A 515 9.90 -13.75 18.30
CA GLY A 515 10.54 -14.89 17.63
C GLY A 515 9.59 -16.05 17.32
N ALA A 516 10.07 -17.06 16.59
CA ALA A 516 9.31 -18.21 16.12
C ALA A 516 8.53 -18.95 17.22
N ALA A 517 9.02 -18.95 18.45
CA ALA A 517 8.36 -19.60 19.59
C ALA A 517 6.98 -19.01 19.95
N THR A 518 6.72 -17.76 19.53
CA THR A 518 5.43 -17.10 19.75
C THR A 518 4.36 -17.50 18.74
N VAL A 519 4.75 -18.12 17.62
CA VAL A 519 3.86 -18.57 16.55
C VAL A 519 3.57 -20.05 16.76
N ALA A 520 2.34 -20.36 17.23
CA ALA A 520 1.91 -21.74 17.41
C ALA A 520 1.74 -22.43 16.04
N PRO A 521 2.31 -23.65 15.83
CA PRO A 521 2.32 -24.31 14.52
C PRO A 521 0.92 -24.66 13.98
N ASP A 522 0.00 -25.00 14.88
CA ASP A 522 -1.34 -25.49 14.53
C ASP A 522 -2.41 -24.40 14.59
N ARG A 523 -2.05 -23.18 14.96
CA ARG A 523 -2.98 -22.06 15.04
C ARG A 523 -3.09 -21.36 13.69
N ALA A 524 -4.33 -21.09 13.25
CA ALA A 524 -4.56 -20.43 11.97
C ALA A 524 -3.92 -19.02 11.93
N PHE A 525 -3.36 -18.63 10.80
CA PHE A 525 -2.75 -17.31 10.61
C PHE A 525 -3.71 -16.17 10.99
N ARG A 526 -4.99 -16.29 10.65
CA ARG A 526 -6.03 -15.34 11.05
C ARG A 526 -6.12 -15.18 12.57
N ASP A 527 -6.09 -16.30 13.32
CA ASP A 527 -6.18 -16.29 14.78
C ASP A 527 -4.88 -15.81 15.45
N LEU A 528 -3.80 -15.75 14.69
CA LEU A 528 -2.53 -15.15 15.07
C LEU A 528 -2.50 -13.64 14.80
N GLY A 529 -3.52 -13.07 14.13
CA GLY A 529 -3.63 -11.65 13.82
C GLY A 529 -3.20 -11.25 12.40
N PHE A 530 -3.10 -12.21 11.47
CA PHE A 530 -2.82 -11.90 10.06
C PHE A 530 -4.05 -11.30 9.38
N ASP A 531 -3.90 -10.12 8.83
CA ASP A 531 -4.79 -9.51 7.84
C ASP A 531 -4.30 -9.82 6.40
N SER A 532 -5.02 -9.31 5.41
CA SER A 532 -4.66 -9.54 4.00
C SER A 532 -3.28 -8.99 3.63
N LEU A 533 -2.86 -7.87 4.24
CA LEU A 533 -1.55 -7.28 4.03
C LEU A 533 -0.45 -8.16 4.65
N ALA A 534 -0.65 -8.62 5.88
CA ALA A 534 0.26 -9.53 6.57
C ALA A 534 0.42 -10.88 5.82
N ALA A 535 -0.66 -11.40 5.23
CA ALA A 535 -0.62 -12.60 4.40
C ALA A 535 0.25 -12.43 3.15
N VAL A 536 0.12 -11.31 2.44
CA VAL A 536 0.97 -10.97 1.29
C VAL A 536 2.43 -10.79 1.71
N GLN A 537 2.68 -10.17 2.85
CA GLN A 537 4.03 -10.01 3.39
C GLN A 537 4.69 -11.35 3.72
N LEU A 538 3.95 -12.26 4.37
CA LEU A 538 4.44 -13.60 4.67
C LEU A 538 4.80 -14.35 3.38
N ARG A 539 3.90 -14.32 2.37
CA ARG A 539 4.14 -14.91 1.05
C ARG A 539 5.42 -14.37 0.41
N ASN A 540 5.57 -13.04 0.39
CA ASN A 540 6.74 -12.38 -0.21
C ASN A 540 8.04 -12.75 0.52
N ARG A 541 8.01 -12.86 1.84
CA ARG A 541 9.15 -13.24 2.67
C ARG A 541 9.53 -14.71 2.46
N LEU A 542 8.55 -15.60 2.47
CA LEU A 542 8.76 -17.03 2.22
C LEU A 542 9.23 -17.29 0.79
N GLY A 543 8.66 -16.62 -0.22
CA GLY A 543 9.15 -16.70 -1.59
C GLY A 543 10.62 -16.32 -1.73
N ARG A 544 11.05 -15.29 -0.99
CA ARG A 544 12.49 -14.90 -0.95
C ARG A 544 13.36 -15.91 -0.24
N ALA A 545 12.91 -16.46 0.89
CA ALA A 545 13.69 -17.41 1.69
C ALA A 545 13.83 -18.77 1.00
N THR A 546 12.81 -19.17 0.23
CA THR A 546 12.74 -20.48 -0.44
C THR A 546 13.16 -20.45 -1.91
N GLY A 547 13.09 -19.28 -2.56
CA GLY A 547 13.25 -19.14 -4.01
C GLY A 547 12.05 -19.60 -4.83
N LEU A 548 10.93 -19.96 -4.19
CA LEU A 548 9.71 -20.41 -4.84
C LEU A 548 8.84 -19.22 -5.27
N VAL A 549 8.16 -19.38 -6.39
CA VAL A 549 7.07 -18.46 -6.80
C VAL A 549 5.80 -18.90 -6.09
N LEU A 550 5.38 -18.14 -5.06
CA LEU A 550 4.28 -18.49 -4.19
C LEU A 550 3.02 -17.69 -4.53
N PRO A 551 1.83 -18.31 -4.59
CA PRO A 551 0.58 -17.63 -4.94
C PRO A 551 0.17 -16.63 -3.86
N THR A 552 -0.63 -15.62 -4.24
CA THR A 552 -1.15 -14.62 -3.31
C THR A 552 -2.12 -15.21 -2.28
N THR A 553 -2.72 -16.35 -2.58
CA THR A 553 -3.63 -17.11 -1.71
C THR A 553 -2.92 -18.01 -0.71
N LEU A 554 -1.59 -18.07 -0.71
CA LEU A 554 -0.76 -19.03 0.04
C LEU A 554 -1.18 -19.23 1.51
N ALA A 555 -1.41 -18.17 2.24
CA ALA A 555 -1.79 -18.22 3.66
C ALA A 555 -3.27 -18.62 3.87
N PHE A 556 -4.08 -18.54 2.83
CA PHE A 556 -5.46 -19.02 2.82
C PHE A 556 -5.53 -20.49 2.44
N ASP A 557 -4.73 -20.92 1.44
CA ASP A 557 -4.66 -22.30 0.98
C ASP A 557 -3.98 -23.21 2.03
N HIS A 558 -3.06 -22.64 2.82
CA HIS A 558 -2.34 -23.30 3.90
C HIS A 558 -2.52 -22.50 5.20
N PRO A 559 -3.67 -22.60 5.88
CA PRO A 559 -4.09 -21.65 6.91
C PRO A 559 -3.32 -21.72 8.22
N THR A 560 -2.44 -22.71 8.43
CA THR A 560 -1.59 -22.81 9.62
C THR A 560 -0.11 -22.86 9.25
N PRO A 561 0.80 -22.41 10.14
CA PRO A 561 2.25 -22.52 9.92
C PRO A 561 2.72 -23.95 9.59
N ALA A 562 2.13 -24.97 10.21
CA ALA A 562 2.46 -26.37 9.97
C ALA A 562 2.07 -26.82 8.55
N LEU A 563 0.85 -26.53 8.11
CA LEU A 563 0.37 -26.84 6.75
C LEU A 563 1.19 -26.12 5.69
N LEU A 564 1.52 -24.86 5.94
CA LEU A 564 2.36 -24.07 5.04
C LEU A 564 3.79 -24.61 4.96
N ALA A 565 4.38 -25.02 6.07
CA ALA A 565 5.70 -25.63 6.09
C ALA A 565 5.75 -26.95 5.31
N ALA A 566 4.75 -27.81 5.49
CA ALA A 566 4.65 -29.06 4.75
C ALA A 566 4.48 -28.83 3.24
N HIS A 567 3.72 -27.80 2.84
CA HIS A 567 3.61 -27.42 1.43
C HIS A 567 4.98 -26.96 0.86
N LEU A 568 5.66 -26.04 1.53
CA LEU A 568 6.95 -25.52 1.09
C LEU A 568 8.03 -26.61 1.01
N LEU A 569 8.04 -27.54 1.96
CA LEU A 569 8.98 -28.66 1.94
C LEU A 569 8.79 -29.53 0.70
N ARG A 570 7.56 -29.82 0.33
CA ARG A 570 7.25 -30.59 -0.90
C ARG A 570 7.71 -29.87 -2.16
N GLU A 571 7.42 -28.59 -2.28
CA GLU A 571 7.84 -27.76 -3.42
C GLU A 571 9.38 -27.70 -3.53
N LEU A 572 10.08 -27.60 -2.40
CA LEU A 572 11.55 -27.49 -2.36
C LEU A 572 12.27 -28.81 -2.65
N THR A 573 11.67 -29.94 -2.28
CA THR A 573 12.32 -31.26 -2.40
C THR A 573 11.95 -32.01 -3.69
N GLY A 574 10.98 -31.47 -4.48
CA GLY A 574 10.50 -32.13 -5.70
C GLY A 574 9.88 -33.50 -5.42
N GLY A 575 9.39 -33.71 -4.19
CA GLY A 575 8.73 -34.94 -3.79
C GLY A 575 7.48 -35.17 -4.63
N PRO A 576 7.11 -36.43 -4.92
CA PRO A 576 5.87 -36.72 -5.59
C PRO A 576 4.73 -36.12 -4.75
N ALA A 577 3.79 -35.50 -5.45
CA ALA A 577 2.55 -35.07 -4.82
C ALA A 577 2.06 -36.24 -3.95
N ASP A 578 2.03 -36.05 -2.62
CA ASP A 578 1.58 -37.08 -1.71
C ASP A 578 0.15 -37.42 -2.12
N VAL A 579 0.01 -38.58 -2.68
CA VAL A 579 -1.28 -39.25 -2.74
C VAL A 579 -1.59 -39.55 -1.28
N GLY A 580 -2.22 -38.60 -0.60
CA GLY A 580 -2.78 -38.82 0.72
C GLY A 580 -3.56 -40.11 0.66
N THR A 581 -3.19 -41.04 1.54
CA THR A 581 -3.91 -42.24 1.82
C THR A 581 -5.28 -41.89 2.37
N ASP A 582 -6.17 -41.59 1.45
CA ASP A 582 -7.57 -41.97 1.55
C ASP A 582 -8.05 -42.00 0.10
N ALA A 583 -8.60 -43.13 -0.27
CA ALA A 583 -9.16 -43.34 -1.59
C ALA A 583 -10.32 -42.37 -1.84
N VAL A 584 -9.95 -41.14 -2.20
CA VAL A 584 -10.90 -40.23 -2.81
C VAL A 584 -10.99 -40.64 -4.26
N VAL A 585 -12.16 -41.10 -4.58
CA VAL A 585 -12.65 -41.45 -5.88
C VAL A 585 -12.11 -40.41 -6.91
N ALA A 586 -11.09 -40.80 -7.66
CA ALA A 586 -10.69 -40.12 -8.88
C ALA A 586 -11.87 -40.23 -9.86
N GLY A 587 -12.73 -39.20 -9.90
CA GLY A 587 -13.90 -39.24 -10.74
C GLY A 587 -14.74 -37.98 -10.77
N VAL A 588 -14.48 -36.94 -9.95
CA VAL A 588 -15.36 -35.76 -9.84
C VAL A 588 -14.74 -34.46 -10.36
N ALA A 589 -13.54 -34.50 -10.96
CA ALA A 589 -12.84 -33.27 -11.39
C ALA A 589 -13.53 -32.53 -12.58
N ASP A 590 -14.41 -33.20 -13.35
CA ASP A 590 -15.08 -32.64 -14.52
C ASP A 590 -16.60 -32.45 -14.37
N ASP A 591 -17.21 -32.84 -13.24
CA ASP A 591 -18.63 -32.65 -13.03
C ASP A 591 -18.94 -31.20 -12.63
N PRO A 592 -19.79 -30.48 -13.38
CA PRO A 592 -20.07 -29.08 -13.10
C PRO A 592 -20.85 -28.93 -11.79
N ILE A 593 -20.36 -28.05 -10.91
CA ILE A 593 -21.13 -27.62 -9.73
C ILE A 593 -22.20 -26.65 -10.20
N VAL A 594 -23.45 -26.93 -9.86
CA VAL A 594 -24.61 -26.14 -10.30
C VAL A 594 -25.36 -25.53 -9.11
N ILE A 595 -25.99 -24.40 -9.32
CA ILE A 595 -26.92 -23.77 -8.39
C ILE A 595 -28.31 -24.40 -8.66
N VAL A 596 -28.84 -25.15 -7.70
CA VAL A 596 -30.14 -25.86 -7.87
C VAL A 596 -31.33 -24.98 -7.45
N ALA A 597 -31.14 -24.04 -6.53
CA ALA A 597 -32.13 -23.03 -6.13
C ALA A 597 -31.50 -21.77 -5.58
N MET A 598 -32.28 -20.71 -5.54
CA MET A 598 -31.92 -19.42 -4.95
C MET A 598 -33.09 -18.86 -4.14
N SER A 599 -32.77 -18.17 -3.04
CA SER A 599 -33.69 -17.35 -2.28
C SER A 599 -33.01 -16.05 -1.89
N CYS A 600 -33.76 -14.99 -1.70
CA CYS A 600 -33.18 -13.69 -1.38
C CYS A 600 -34.18 -12.75 -0.67
N ARG A 601 -33.63 -11.76 0.01
CA ARG A 601 -34.32 -10.59 0.55
C ARG A 601 -33.52 -9.34 0.20
N PHE A 602 -34.13 -8.42 -0.54
CA PHE A 602 -33.50 -7.13 -0.87
C PHE A 602 -34.47 -5.96 -0.66
N PRO A 603 -33.96 -4.73 -0.56
CA PRO A 603 -34.81 -3.54 -0.56
C PRO A 603 -35.74 -3.47 -1.78
N GLY A 604 -36.82 -2.68 -1.66
CA GLY A 604 -37.83 -2.56 -2.74
C GLY A 604 -38.90 -3.66 -2.71
N GLY A 605 -39.00 -4.41 -1.60
CA GLY A 605 -40.01 -5.47 -1.43
C GLY A 605 -39.61 -6.77 -2.14
N VAL A 606 -38.37 -6.95 -2.50
CA VAL A 606 -37.86 -8.16 -3.15
C VAL A 606 -37.78 -9.30 -2.14
N ALA A 607 -38.58 -10.34 -2.39
CA ALA A 607 -38.67 -11.55 -1.58
C ALA A 607 -38.35 -12.83 -2.36
N SER A 608 -38.02 -12.72 -3.65
CA SER A 608 -37.68 -13.84 -4.54
C SER A 608 -36.67 -13.40 -5.61
N PRO A 609 -35.91 -14.32 -6.23
CA PRO A 609 -35.07 -14.03 -7.38
C PRO A 609 -35.84 -13.40 -8.54
N GLU A 610 -37.10 -13.79 -8.74
CA GLU A 610 -37.99 -13.25 -9.78
C GLU A 610 -38.34 -11.77 -9.49
N ASP A 611 -38.54 -11.43 -8.23
CA ASP A 611 -38.77 -10.03 -7.84
C ASP A 611 -37.53 -9.19 -8.06
N LEU A 612 -36.34 -9.74 -7.74
CA LEU A 612 -35.07 -9.05 -8.02
C LEU A 612 -34.90 -8.81 -9.52
N TRP A 613 -35.16 -9.82 -10.34
CA TRP A 613 -35.09 -9.66 -11.78
C TRP A 613 -36.03 -8.58 -12.29
N ARG A 614 -37.29 -8.60 -11.82
CA ARG A 614 -38.30 -7.59 -12.19
C ARG A 614 -37.86 -6.18 -11.78
N LEU A 615 -37.34 -6.03 -10.56
CA LEU A 615 -36.83 -4.74 -10.07
C LEU A 615 -35.73 -4.18 -10.98
N VAL A 616 -34.80 -5.02 -11.43
CA VAL A 616 -33.71 -4.65 -12.33
C VAL A 616 -34.21 -4.39 -13.75
N ASP A 617 -35.08 -5.25 -14.30
CA ASP A 617 -35.61 -5.14 -15.66
C ASP A 617 -36.49 -3.89 -15.84
N GLU A 618 -37.29 -3.57 -14.83
CA GLU A 618 -38.14 -2.38 -14.82
C GLU A 618 -37.40 -1.08 -14.38
N GLY A 619 -36.14 -1.19 -13.95
CA GLY A 619 -35.36 -0.05 -13.48
C GLY A 619 -35.95 0.64 -12.25
N VAL A 620 -36.52 -0.15 -11.30
CA VAL A 620 -37.19 0.37 -10.10
C VAL A 620 -36.16 0.94 -9.14
N ASP A 621 -36.36 2.18 -8.72
CA ASP A 621 -35.58 2.80 -7.64
C ASP A 621 -36.09 2.31 -6.29
N ALA A 622 -35.28 1.55 -5.56
CA ALA A 622 -35.58 1.00 -4.25
C ALA A 622 -35.09 1.89 -3.08
N ILE A 623 -34.61 3.10 -3.37
CA ILE A 623 -34.26 4.06 -2.35
C ILE A 623 -35.52 4.65 -1.72
N GLY A 624 -35.53 4.74 -0.40
CA GLY A 624 -36.63 5.28 0.36
C GLY A 624 -36.19 5.96 1.65
N PRO A 625 -37.10 6.59 2.39
CA PRO A 625 -36.79 7.25 3.65
C PRO A 625 -36.28 6.27 4.70
N PHE A 626 -35.56 6.78 5.70
CA PHE A 626 -35.14 5.98 6.85
C PHE A 626 -36.32 5.31 7.57
N PRO A 627 -36.20 4.02 7.94
CA PRO A 627 -37.24 3.30 8.65
C PRO A 627 -37.49 3.92 10.04
N ARG A 628 -38.78 3.99 10.43
CA ARG A 628 -39.19 4.58 11.72
C ARG A 628 -39.49 3.54 12.81
N ASP A 629 -39.37 2.28 12.49
CA ASP A 629 -39.66 1.12 13.34
C ASP A 629 -38.41 0.54 14.05
N ARG A 630 -37.24 1.20 13.88
CA ARG A 630 -35.95 0.70 14.41
C ARG A 630 -35.43 1.48 15.62
N GLY A 631 -36.26 2.35 16.20
CA GLY A 631 -35.89 3.16 17.36
C GLY A 631 -34.89 4.28 17.09
N TRP A 632 -34.65 4.60 15.82
CA TRP A 632 -33.76 5.71 15.42
C TRP A 632 -34.49 7.06 15.57
N ASP A 633 -33.79 8.07 16.07
CA ASP A 633 -34.26 9.45 15.98
C ASP A 633 -34.00 9.99 14.57
N VAL A 634 -34.85 9.57 13.63
CA VAL A 634 -34.71 9.86 12.20
C VAL A 634 -34.69 11.40 11.94
N ASP A 635 -35.45 12.17 12.73
CA ASP A 635 -35.52 13.60 12.56
C ASP A 635 -34.26 14.30 13.13
N GLY A 636 -33.65 13.77 14.19
CA GLY A 636 -32.39 14.26 14.78
C GLY A 636 -31.14 13.78 14.07
N LEU A 637 -31.22 12.70 13.30
CA LEU A 637 -30.09 12.17 12.54
C LEU A 637 -29.67 13.07 11.36
N TYR A 638 -30.57 13.86 10.81
CA TYR A 638 -30.29 14.69 9.64
C TYR A 638 -29.78 16.06 10.01
N HIS A 639 -28.68 16.49 9.41
CA HIS A 639 -28.26 17.89 9.41
C HIS A 639 -27.64 18.26 8.05
N PRO A 640 -27.97 19.46 7.49
CA PRO A 640 -27.45 19.87 6.18
C PRO A 640 -25.96 20.21 6.18
N ASP A 641 -25.37 20.48 7.34
CA ASP A 641 -23.95 20.72 7.52
C ASP A 641 -23.21 19.38 7.75
N PRO A 642 -22.33 18.96 6.83
CA PRO A 642 -21.60 17.68 6.96
C PRO A 642 -20.64 17.65 8.15
N ASP A 643 -20.25 18.80 8.71
CA ASP A 643 -19.35 18.90 9.85
C ASP A 643 -20.10 18.85 11.21
N HIS A 644 -21.43 18.74 11.21
CA HIS A 644 -22.22 18.63 12.43
C HIS A 644 -22.06 17.22 13.02
N ALA A 645 -21.42 17.15 14.18
CA ALA A 645 -21.07 15.87 14.82
C ALA A 645 -22.33 15.03 15.18
N GLY A 646 -22.28 13.74 14.89
CA GLY A 646 -23.33 12.78 15.23
C GLY A 646 -24.54 12.80 14.28
N THR A 647 -24.45 13.49 13.15
CA THR A 647 -25.54 13.57 12.15
C THR A 647 -25.05 13.17 10.76
N THR A 648 -26.02 12.99 9.84
CA THR A 648 -25.78 12.69 8.42
C THR A 648 -26.47 13.70 7.52
N THR A 649 -25.92 13.97 6.36
CA THR A 649 -26.54 14.78 5.30
C THR A 649 -27.51 13.97 4.43
N VAL A 650 -27.61 12.65 4.65
CA VAL A 650 -28.45 11.73 3.89
C VAL A 650 -29.76 11.48 4.62
N ARG A 651 -30.88 11.46 3.89
CA ARG A 651 -32.24 11.21 4.41
C ARG A 651 -32.87 9.92 3.90
N GLU A 652 -32.26 9.31 2.92
CA GLU A 652 -32.80 8.19 2.17
C GLU A 652 -31.73 7.13 1.99
N GLY A 653 -32.17 5.88 1.84
CA GLY A 653 -31.29 4.75 1.60
C GLY A 653 -32.09 3.51 1.21
N SER A 654 -31.42 2.46 0.83
CA SER A 654 -32.04 1.17 0.53
C SER A 654 -32.14 0.34 1.79
N PHE A 655 -33.32 0.23 2.38
CA PHE A 655 -33.57 -0.49 3.62
C PHE A 655 -34.43 -1.72 3.36
N LEU A 656 -34.09 -2.83 4.04
CA LEU A 656 -34.90 -4.03 4.02
C LEU A 656 -36.10 -3.84 4.95
N ALA A 657 -37.29 -3.76 4.36
CA ALA A 657 -38.54 -3.80 5.12
C ALA A 657 -38.72 -5.19 5.75
N GLY A 658 -39.28 -5.25 6.96
CA GLY A 658 -39.51 -6.53 7.64
C GLY A 658 -38.25 -7.24 8.15
N ALA A 659 -37.08 -6.54 8.22
CA ALA A 659 -35.85 -7.12 8.77
C ALA A 659 -35.98 -7.58 10.23
N GLY A 660 -37.01 -7.07 10.94
CA GLY A 660 -37.37 -7.49 12.30
C GLY A 660 -38.33 -8.69 12.36
N ASP A 661 -39.00 -9.01 11.26
CA ASP A 661 -40.00 -10.09 11.20
C ASP A 661 -39.30 -11.46 11.21
N PHE A 662 -39.86 -12.41 11.98
CA PHE A 662 -39.32 -13.75 12.06
C PHE A 662 -40.36 -14.73 12.69
N ASP A 663 -40.61 -15.85 12.03
CA ASP A 663 -41.45 -16.89 12.56
C ASP A 663 -40.67 -17.81 13.52
N ALA A 664 -40.41 -17.33 14.73
CA ALA A 664 -39.65 -18.05 15.73
C ALA A 664 -40.29 -19.42 16.12
N PRO A 665 -41.64 -19.52 16.28
CA PRO A 665 -42.29 -20.81 16.56
C PRO A 665 -42.05 -21.85 15.47
N PHE A 666 -42.02 -21.46 14.21
CA PHE A 666 -41.76 -22.36 13.08
C PHE A 666 -40.41 -23.07 13.23
N PHE A 667 -39.39 -22.35 13.68
CA PHE A 667 -38.03 -22.88 13.90
C PHE A 667 -37.85 -23.48 15.32
N GLY A 668 -38.87 -23.52 16.15
CA GLY A 668 -38.78 -24.00 17.53
C GLY A 668 -37.99 -23.10 18.47
N ILE A 669 -37.84 -21.79 18.11
CA ILE A 669 -37.08 -20.80 18.85
C ILE A 669 -38.01 -20.03 19.78
N SER A 670 -37.55 -19.81 21.03
CA SER A 670 -38.35 -19.05 21.98
C SER A 670 -38.39 -17.57 21.62
N PRO A 671 -39.46 -16.81 21.97
CA PRO A 671 -39.52 -15.36 21.68
C PRO A 671 -38.35 -14.56 22.28
N ARG A 672 -37.84 -14.94 23.45
CA ARG A 672 -36.69 -14.29 24.09
C ARG A 672 -35.40 -14.56 23.34
N GLU A 673 -35.18 -15.78 22.90
CA GLU A 673 -34.03 -16.13 22.07
C GLU A 673 -34.13 -15.40 20.73
N ALA A 674 -35.28 -15.41 20.08
CA ALA A 674 -35.51 -14.72 18.82
C ALA A 674 -35.22 -13.21 18.91
N ALA A 675 -35.60 -12.54 20.01
CA ALA A 675 -35.32 -11.13 20.24
C ALA A 675 -33.82 -10.87 20.46
N ALA A 676 -33.08 -11.82 21.03
CA ALA A 676 -31.62 -11.71 21.22
C ALA A 676 -30.81 -12.08 19.97
N MET A 677 -31.44 -12.70 18.97
CA MET A 677 -30.79 -13.11 17.72
C MET A 677 -30.61 -11.92 16.80
N ASP A 678 -29.39 -11.77 16.25
CA ASP A 678 -29.12 -10.85 15.16
C ASP A 678 -30.12 -11.08 14.01
N PRO A 679 -30.71 -10.03 13.43
CA PRO A 679 -31.57 -10.14 12.25
C PRO A 679 -30.96 -10.96 11.10
N GLN A 680 -29.65 -10.93 10.91
CA GLN A 680 -28.95 -11.75 9.92
C GLN A 680 -29.19 -13.26 10.17
N GLN A 681 -29.13 -13.73 11.42
CA GLN A 681 -29.37 -15.15 11.75
C GLN A 681 -30.83 -15.56 11.45
N ARG A 682 -31.78 -14.67 11.72
CA ARG A 682 -33.20 -14.90 11.46
C ARG A 682 -33.49 -15.00 9.97
N LEU A 683 -33.01 -14.02 9.20
CA LEU A 683 -33.16 -14.00 7.74
C LEU A 683 -32.47 -15.19 7.06
N LEU A 684 -31.29 -15.60 7.53
CA LEU A 684 -30.59 -16.76 6.99
C LEU A 684 -31.38 -18.08 7.23
N LEU A 685 -32.04 -18.25 8.36
CA LEU A 685 -32.91 -19.43 8.61
C LEU A 685 -34.09 -19.48 7.62
N GLU A 686 -34.77 -18.34 7.44
CA GLU A 686 -35.93 -18.26 6.52
C GLU A 686 -35.49 -18.44 5.06
N THR A 687 -34.43 -17.74 4.62
CA THR A 687 -33.95 -17.86 3.23
C THR A 687 -33.36 -19.25 2.96
N ALA A 688 -32.71 -19.90 3.93
CA ALA A 688 -32.25 -21.28 3.77
C ALA A 688 -33.44 -22.24 3.60
N TRP A 689 -34.49 -22.12 4.42
CA TRP A 689 -35.70 -22.92 4.28
C TRP A 689 -36.32 -22.73 2.88
N GLU A 690 -36.54 -21.50 2.46
CA GLU A 690 -37.12 -21.19 1.16
C GLU A 690 -36.26 -21.71 -0.01
N ALA A 691 -34.90 -21.67 0.12
CA ALA A 691 -34.04 -22.25 -0.91
C ALA A 691 -34.27 -23.76 -1.06
N PHE A 692 -34.47 -24.50 0.03
CA PHE A 692 -34.83 -25.92 -0.02
C PHE A 692 -36.20 -26.14 -0.61
N GLU A 693 -37.23 -25.36 -0.23
CA GLU A 693 -38.57 -25.44 -0.85
C GLU A 693 -38.51 -25.23 -2.36
N ARG A 694 -37.75 -24.20 -2.80
CA ARG A 694 -37.58 -23.90 -4.23
C ARG A 694 -36.80 -24.99 -4.97
N ALA A 695 -35.89 -25.69 -4.29
CA ALA A 695 -35.19 -26.85 -4.84
C ALA A 695 -36.06 -28.09 -4.91
N GLY A 696 -37.25 -28.08 -4.27
CA GLY A 696 -38.10 -29.28 -4.13
C GLY A 696 -37.49 -30.31 -3.17
N VAL A 697 -36.61 -29.88 -2.24
CA VAL A 697 -35.94 -30.74 -1.28
C VAL A 697 -36.57 -30.51 0.11
N ASP A 698 -37.03 -31.59 0.74
CA ASP A 698 -37.46 -31.55 2.13
C ASP A 698 -36.22 -31.48 3.05
N PRO A 699 -36.02 -30.40 3.81
CA PRO A 699 -34.87 -30.29 4.71
C PRO A 699 -34.79 -31.41 5.76
N ALA A 700 -35.93 -31.97 6.14
CA ALA A 700 -35.96 -33.10 7.09
C ALA A 700 -35.32 -34.38 6.52
N SER A 701 -35.32 -34.52 5.18
CA SER A 701 -34.66 -35.65 4.50
C SER A 701 -33.14 -35.56 4.50
N LEU A 702 -32.60 -34.36 4.74
CA LEU A 702 -31.15 -34.10 4.79
C LEU A 702 -30.57 -34.18 6.21
N ARG A 703 -31.39 -34.45 7.22
CA ARG A 703 -30.91 -34.59 8.60
C ARG A 703 -29.90 -35.74 8.73
N GLY A 704 -28.76 -35.46 9.35
CA GLY A 704 -27.63 -36.41 9.44
C GLY A 704 -26.81 -36.53 8.13
N SER A 705 -27.09 -35.71 7.11
CA SER A 705 -26.32 -35.71 5.87
C SER A 705 -25.10 -34.82 5.96
N GLN A 706 -24.15 -35.05 5.04
CA GLN A 706 -22.97 -34.19 4.84
C GLN A 706 -23.30 -32.91 4.03
N ALA A 707 -24.44 -32.25 4.34
CA ALA A 707 -24.75 -30.95 3.76
C ALA A 707 -23.89 -29.86 4.43
N GLY A 708 -23.19 -29.06 3.64
CA GLY A 708 -22.32 -27.94 4.10
C GLY A 708 -23.09 -26.62 4.20
N VAL A 709 -22.71 -25.76 5.13
CA VAL A 709 -23.29 -24.44 5.32
C VAL A 709 -22.15 -23.39 5.30
N PHE A 710 -22.12 -22.53 4.29
CA PHE A 710 -21.10 -21.49 4.12
C PHE A 710 -21.77 -20.12 4.08
N VAL A 711 -21.50 -19.30 5.08
CA VAL A 711 -22.15 -17.98 5.26
C VAL A 711 -21.11 -16.86 5.15
N GLY A 712 -21.36 -15.89 4.27
CA GLY A 712 -20.65 -14.62 4.25
C GLY A 712 -21.39 -13.59 5.10
N SER A 713 -20.71 -12.93 6.03
CA SER A 713 -21.29 -11.92 6.92
C SER A 713 -20.36 -10.70 7.00
N ASN A 714 -20.90 -9.57 7.45
CA ASN A 714 -20.16 -8.35 7.75
C ASN A 714 -20.90 -7.55 8.82
N GLY A 715 -20.18 -7.15 9.88
CA GLY A 715 -20.73 -6.38 10.99
C GLY A 715 -21.55 -7.20 12.00
N GLN A 716 -21.49 -6.79 13.26
CA GLN A 716 -22.16 -7.46 14.39
C GLN A 716 -22.65 -6.44 15.43
N GLU A 717 -23.13 -5.29 14.95
CA GLU A 717 -23.55 -4.18 15.82
C GLU A 717 -24.77 -4.53 16.69
N TYR A 718 -25.55 -5.55 16.32
CA TYR A 718 -26.72 -6.00 17.11
C TYR A 718 -26.34 -6.45 18.53
N ALA A 719 -25.11 -6.95 18.72
CA ALA A 719 -24.58 -7.27 20.05
C ALA A 719 -24.64 -6.09 21.02
N THR A 720 -24.39 -4.87 20.52
CA THR A 720 -24.44 -3.64 21.33
C THR A 720 -25.87 -3.36 21.80
N LEU A 721 -26.86 -3.58 20.94
CA LEU A 721 -28.28 -3.41 21.29
C LEU A 721 -28.72 -4.42 22.35
N VAL A 722 -28.33 -5.69 22.20
CA VAL A 722 -28.65 -6.77 23.16
C VAL A 722 -27.99 -6.49 24.51
N GLN A 723 -26.74 -6.02 24.54
CA GLN A 723 -26.03 -5.67 25.78
C GLN A 723 -26.65 -4.44 26.48
N ALA A 724 -27.18 -3.49 25.72
CA ALA A 724 -27.87 -2.31 26.26
C ALA A 724 -29.31 -2.58 26.71
N ALA A 725 -29.88 -3.74 26.30
CA ALA A 725 -31.20 -4.16 26.68
C ALA A 725 -31.21 -4.71 28.12
N SER A 726 -32.38 -5.16 28.61
CA SER A 726 -32.54 -5.70 29.97
C SER A 726 -31.79 -7.04 30.15
N ASP A 727 -31.43 -7.37 31.41
CA ASP A 727 -30.80 -8.65 31.80
C ASP A 727 -31.60 -9.88 31.33
N GLU A 728 -32.83 -9.69 30.89
CA GLU A 728 -33.72 -10.72 30.37
C GLU A 728 -33.13 -11.46 29.16
N TYR A 729 -32.26 -10.78 28.36
CA TYR A 729 -31.64 -11.32 27.16
C TYR A 729 -30.21 -11.82 27.38
N ALA A 730 -29.64 -11.62 28.56
CA ALA A 730 -28.21 -11.89 28.84
C ALA A 730 -27.82 -13.36 28.59
N GLY A 731 -28.74 -14.31 28.84
CA GLY A 731 -28.48 -15.73 28.60
C GLY A 731 -28.38 -16.15 27.14
N PHE A 732 -28.92 -15.36 26.21
CA PHE A 732 -28.93 -15.64 24.77
C PHE A 732 -27.97 -14.72 23.97
N GLY A 733 -27.40 -13.70 24.60
CA GLY A 733 -26.61 -12.70 23.90
C GLY A 733 -25.38 -13.26 23.17
N ALA A 734 -24.70 -14.24 23.78
CA ALA A 734 -23.52 -14.85 23.16
C ALA A 734 -23.86 -15.63 21.88
N THR A 735 -24.93 -16.46 21.89
CA THR A 735 -25.34 -17.24 20.73
C THR A 735 -26.15 -16.42 19.71
N GLY A 736 -26.89 -15.43 20.19
CA GLY A 736 -27.71 -14.57 19.32
C GLY A 736 -26.90 -13.57 18.50
N ALA A 737 -25.75 -13.06 19.02
CA ALA A 737 -25.03 -11.95 18.42
C ALA A 737 -23.66 -12.36 17.83
N THR A 738 -23.22 -13.60 17.97
CA THR A 738 -21.90 -14.06 17.47
C THR A 738 -21.99 -14.52 16.02
N ALA A 739 -21.16 -13.98 15.13
CA ALA A 739 -21.15 -14.32 13.70
C ALA A 739 -20.87 -15.81 13.44
N SER A 740 -19.97 -16.43 14.18
CA SER A 740 -19.66 -17.87 14.03
C SER A 740 -20.87 -18.79 14.24
N VAL A 741 -21.89 -18.30 14.92
CA VAL A 741 -23.15 -19.06 15.16
C VAL A 741 -24.05 -19.03 13.91
N MET A 742 -23.90 -18.13 12.95
CA MET A 742 -24.78 -18.03 11.79
C MET A 742 -24.86 -19.35 11.00
N SER A 743 -23.71 -19.86 10.55
CA SER A 743 -23.64 -21.14 9.84
C SER A 743 -23.99 -22.32 10.73
N GLY A 744 -23.52 -22.34 11.98
CA GLY A 744 -23.78 -23.38 12.95
C GLY A 744 -25.28 -23.49 13.32
N ARG A 745 -26.01 -22.36 13.40
CA ARG A 745 -27.43 -22.33 13.68
C ARG A 745 -28.25 -22.97 12.56
N ILE A 746 -27.91 -22.70 11.30
CA ILE A 746 -28.55 -23.36 10.15
C ILE A 746 -28.28 -24.86 10.20
N ALA A 747 -27.00 -25.26 10.34
CA ALA A 747 -26.63 -26.67 10.41
C ALA A 747 -27.34 -27.37 11.58
N TYR A 748 -27.41 -26.78 12.76
CA TYR A 748 -28.10 -27.33 13.94
C TYR A 748 -29.60 -27.44 13.72
N THR A 749 -30.26 -26.41 13.20
CA THR A 749 -31.70 -26.35 12.98
C THR A 749 -32.15 -27.45 12.00
N PHE A 750 -31.43 -27.60 10.90
CA PHE A 750 -31.75 -28.62 9.89
C PHE A 750 -31.09 -29.97 10.15
N GLY A 751 -30.15 -30.07 11.08
CA GLY A 751 -29.49 -31.32 11.47
C GLY A 751 -28.45 -31.78 10.46
N PHE A 752 -27.72 -30.84 9.82
CA PHE A 752 -26.61 -31.12 8.88
C PHE A 752 -25.33 -31.47 9.64
N GLU A 753 -24.52 -32.38 9.10
CA GLU A 753 -23.25 -32.85 9.67
C GLU A 753 -22.03 -32.45 8.83
N GLY A 754 -22.24 -31.80 7.71
CA GLY A 754 -21.16 -31.25 6.88
C GLY A 754 -20.52 -29.98 7.47
N PRO A 755 -19.52 -29.40 6.80
CA PRO A 755 -18.86 -28.19 7.25
C PRO A 755 -19.80 -27.01 7.49
N ALA A 756 -19.66 -26.31 8.61
CA ALA A 756 -20.45 -25.12 8.96
C ALA A 756 -19.50 -23.93 9.18
N VAL A 757 -19.36 -23.07 8.18
CA VAL A 757 -18.36 -22.02 8.14
C VAL A 757 -19.01 -20.66 7.98
N THR A 758 -18.67 -19.70 8.84
CA THR A 758 -19.01 -18.29 8.68
C THR A 758 -17.74 -17.49 8.36
N VAL A 759 -17.79 -16.69 7.31
CA VAL A 759 -16.64 -15.92 6.81
C VAL A 759 -16.97 -14.44 6.83
N ASP A 760 -16.07 -13.64 7.39
CA ASP A 760 -16.07 -12.18 7.24
C ASP A 760 -14.75 -11.74 6.58
N THR A 761 -14.86 -11.32 5.33
CA THR A 761 -13.81 -10.68 4.53
C THR A 761 -14.34 -9.36 3.95
N ALA A 762 -15.16 -8.67 4.73
CA ALA A 762 -15.87 -7.44 4.35
C ALA A 762 -16.70 -7.63 3.06
N CYS A 763 -16.55 -6.76 2.06
CA CYS A 763 -17.34 -6.79 0.82
C CYS A 763 -17.22 -8.11 0.02
N SER A 764 -16.17 -8.89 0.22
CA SER A 764 -15.92 -10.16 -0.50
C SER A 764 -16.45 -11.41 0.20
N SER A 765 -17.06 -11.29 1.39
CA SER A 765 -17.44 -12.44 2.23
C SER A 765 -18.29 -13.48 1.52
N SER A 766 -19.29 -13.08 0.74
CA SER A 766 -20.16 -14.00 0.01
C SER A 766 -19.43 -14.76 -1.11
N LEU A 767 -18.49 -14.11 -1.80
CA LEU A 767 -17.70 -14.78 -2.85
C LEU A 767 -16.68 -15.74 -2.24
N VAL A 768 -16.08 -15.41 -1.10
CA VAL A 768 -15.19 -16.32 -0.36
C VAL A 768 -15.98 -17.52 0.18
N ALA A 769 -17.17 -17.31 0.74
CA ALA A 769 -18.05 -18.39 1.18
C ALA A 769 -18.41 -19.34 0.02
N LEU A 770 -18.78 -18.79 -1.14
CA LEU A 770 -19.04 -19.57 -2.36
C LEU A 770 -17.80 -20.36 -2.80
N HIS A 771 -16.62 -19.76 -2.78
CA HIS A 771 -15.37 -20.43 -3.13
C HIS A 771 -15.10 -21.63 -2.21
N LEU A 772 -15.23 -21.44 -0.90
CA LEU A 772 -15.06 -22.51 0.09
C LEU A 772 -16.09 -23.64 -0.09
N ALA A 773 -17.35 -23.30 -0.37
CA ALA A 773 -18.38 -24.27 -0.67
C ALA A 773 -18.04 -25.13 -1.91
N VAL A 774 -17.58 -24.48 -2.99
CA VAL A 774 -17.14 -25.18 -4.21
C VAL A 774 -15.96 -26.10 -3.94
N GLN A 775 -14.98 -25.64 -3.13
CA GLN A 775 -13.84 -26.48 -2.76
C GLN A 775 -14.26 -27.68 -1.92
N SER A 776 -15.12 -27.47 -0.91
CA SER A 776 -15.62 -28.52 -0.04
C SER A 776 -16.39 -29.59 -0.82
N LEU A 777 -17.22 -29.18 -1.81
CA LEU A 777 -17.88 -30.11 -2.73
C LEU A 777 -16.88 -30.92 -3.56
N ARG A 778 -15.86 -30.26 -4.12
CA ARG A 778 -14.82 -30.92 -4.95
C ARG A 778 -13.94 -31.88 -4.15
N GLN A 779 -13.75 -31.60 -2.86
CA GLN A 779 -12.97 -32.45 -1.95
C GLN A 779 -13.81 -33.55 -1.33
N GLY A 780 -15.13 -33.57 -1.55
CA GLY A 780 -16.03 -34.54 -0.99
C GLY A 780 -16.32 -34.37 0.51
N GLU A 781 -16.00 -33.19 1.06
CA GLU A 781 -16.30 -32.85 2.46
C GLU A 781 -17.78 -32.59 2.69
N CYS A 782 -18.50 -32.20 1.65
CA CYS A 782 -19.94 -32.10 1.62
C CYS A 782 -20.50 -32.58 0.29
N SER A 783 -21.80 -32.88 0.27
CA SER A 783 -22.54 -33.40 -0.89
C SER A 783 -23.53 -32.38 -1.45
N LEU A 784 -23.86 -31.36 -0.65
CA LEU A 784 -24.79 -30.27 -0.96
C LEU A 784 -24.34 -29.00 -0.19
#